data_0467b7aad77af51986bc3ecfda885a49
#
_entry.id   0467b7aad77af51986bc3ecfda885a49
#
_cell.length_a   1.000
_cell.length_b   1.000
_cell.length_c   1.000
_cell.angle_alpha   90.00
_cell.angle_beta   90.00
_cell.angle_gamma   90.00
#
_symmetry.space_group_name_H-M   'P 1'
#
loop_
_entity.id
_entity.type
_entity.pdbx_description
1 polymer ?
#
loop_
_entity_poly.entity_id
_entity_poly.type
_entity_poly.pdbx_seq_one_letter_code
_entity_poly.pdbx_strand_id
1 'polypeptide(L)'
;MTGLSEPEAARRLRRHGPNRLREKEPEPLWEELLEGLAEPMILLLLGTGALYALWGEPGDAATILVVIVALVAVEVTGERRAERAVAALRQLSEPTAAVRRDGRVREAPREEVVPGDVVLLESGRRVPADARLLAAHGLAVDESALTGESVPMEKEAGLVAFSGTLVVRGRGEAEVVATGDATELGRLAHRAREARPPPTPLDRAMRELSRSLLVAAIAVSLTVPMVAWLLRDGAVRPLILTGLALAFAMIPEEMPIILALTLALGARRLARRNAIVRRMDAVETLGTLTAIATDKTGTLTENRLEVARLVAPGGEGHLLEAERLRGEAPLRMEFPFDRSRRLATVIVETASGGRVVVKGAPEAVASRATRVLTPSGPEAMSEENREALLAEAEALAQDGLRVLALAEKPAGPGALTRDEAESGLTWLGLIGLHDPPRPEARPALEACRTAGIRVLMVTGDHPKTAAAVARAVGLEPGQILTGAELDGLTDEEVREALEGAAVVARATPEHKLRIVTAWQAAGERVAVTGDGVNDAPALAAADVGIAMGRGGTDVAREASDVVLADDDFATIVRAVVEGRVLFANLRKAVRYYLACKAALAAVVLLSVLLGLSVPFAPVQIIVMELFMDLAASAAFVAEPGESGLMSRPPRDPRARFLDRAMVASIFTAAAGLFLAVSAAYLWSWPRGEAHARTVAFVTWLLGHVALAFSLRREREPFTGRGLATNRVMLAWGLATVAFVLLAVRLPTLRVALKTAPLAAADGAVAVAAVIGGVALVEWAKRRRRIDSPAVAD
;
A
#
# COMPACT_ATOMS: atom_id res chain seq x y z
N MET A 1 -10.00 21.88 34.79
CA MET A 1 -10.70 20.67 35.30
C MET A 1 -9.71 19.52 35.34
N THR A 2 -9.82 18.62 36.31
CA THR A 2 -8.86 17.47 36.46
C THR A 2 -9.10 16.34 35.45
N GLY A 3 -10.23 16.36 34.74
CA GLY A 3 -10.65 15.27 33.85
C GLY A 3 -11.12 14.02 34.65
N LEU A 4 -11.46 12.93 33.97
CA LEU A 4 -11.79 11.64 34.59
C LEU A 4 -10.56 10.99 35.22
N SER A 5 -10.77 10.15 36.24
CA SER A 5 -9.71 9.25 36.69
C SER A 5 -9.60 8.03 35.76
N GLU A 6 -8.39 7.43 35.64
CA GLU A 6 -8.17 6.23 34.81
C GLU A 6 -9.13 5.07 35.15
N PRO A 7 -9.39 4.72 36.44
CA PRO A 7 -10.34 3.68 36.75
C PRO A 7 -11.78 3.99 36.33
N GLU A 8 -12.17 5.27 36.36
CA GLU A 8 -13.49 5.71 35.92
C GLU A 8 -13.60 5.65 34.38
N ALA A 9 -12.58 6.10 33.63
CA ALA A 9 -12.53 5.98 32.19
C ALA A 9 -12.62 4.52 31.74
N ALA A 10 -11.91 3.62 32.41
CA ALA A 10 -11.98 2.17 32.14
C ALA A 10 -13.36 1.57 32.45
N ARG A 11 -14.07 2.06 33.49
CA ARG A 11 -15.46 1.65 33.77
C ARG A 11 -16.42 2.11 32.69
N ARG A 12 -16.28 3.38 32.24
CA ARG A 12 -17.10 3.94 31.17
C ARG A 12 -16.86 3.27 29.84
N LEU A 13 -15.60 2.93 29.52
CA LEU A 13 -15.25 2.15 28.31
C LEU A 13 -15.97 0.80 28.30
N ARG A 14 -16.01 0.09 29.42
CA ARG A 14 -16.79 -1.17 29.53
C ARG A 14 -18.29 -0.98 29.39
N ARG A 15 -18.82 0.18 29.83
CA ARG A 15 -20.26 0.47 29.79
C ARG A 15 -20.73 0.97 28.43
N HIS A 16 -19.97 1.86 27.78
CA HIS A 16 -20.35 2.51 26.52
C HIS A 16 -19.74 1.82 25.30
N GLY A 17 -18.78 0.93 25.49
CA GLY A 17 -17.98 0.33 24.41
C GLY A 17 -16.91 1.27 23.86
N PRO A 18 -16.09 0.78 22.91
CA PRO A 18 -15.04 1.58 22.26
C PRO A 18 -15.64 2.68 21.40
N ASN A 19 -14.94 3.83 21.31
CA ASN A 19 -15.32 4.96 20.46
C ASN A 19 -14.97 4.65 18.99
N ARG A 20 -15.69 3.72 18.40
CA ARG A 20 -15.64 3.35 16.98
C ARG A 20 -17.04 3.19 16.42
N LEU A 21 -17.18 3.44 15.14
CA LEU A 21 -18.42 3.07 14.43
C LEU A 21 -18.50 1.55 14.39
N ARG A 22 -19.62 0.97 14.79
CA ARG A 22 -19.80 -0.50 14.73
C ARG A 22 -19.57 -0.95 13.29
N GLU A 23 -18.55 -1.72 13.07
CA GLU A 23 -18.44 -2.53 11.86
C GLU A 23 -19.57 -3.58 11.87
N LYS A 24 -19.95 -4.09 10.69
CA LYS A 24 -20.91 -5.19 10.57
C LYS A 24 -20.46 -6.29 11.55
N GLU A 25 -21.32 -6.71 12.46
CA GLU A 25 -20.97 -7.83 13.35
C GLU A 25 -20.53 -9.01 12.48
N PRO A 26 -19.42 -9.71 12.86
CA PRO A 26 -19.01 -10.89 12.11
C PRO A 26 -20.19 -11.81 11.97
N GLU A 27 -20.52 -12.19 10.75
CA GLU A 27 -21.64 -13.06 10.47
C GLU A 27 -21.48 -14.37 11.23
N PRO A 28 -22.55 -14.92 11.81
CA PRO A 28 -22.47 -16.16 12.56
C PRO A 28 -21.97 -17.28 11.64
N LEU A 29 -21.14 -18.19 12.18
CA LEU A 29 -20.52 -19.30 11.42
C LEU A 29 -21.47 -20.04 10.47
N TRP A 30 -22.72 -20.18 10.84
CA TRP A 30 -23.71 -20.90 10.04
C TRP A 30 -24.17 -20.09 8.81
N GLU A 31 -24.17 -18.74 8.87
CA GLU A 31 -24.47 -17.89 7.70
C GLU A 31 -23.34 -17.94 6.70
N GLU A 32 -22.06 -17.81 7.14
CA GLU A 32 -20.90 -17.98 6.27
C GLU A 32 -20.84 -19.38 5.64
N LEU A 33 -21.20 -20.42 6.41
CA LEU A 33 -21.29 -21.79 5.89
C LEU A 33 -22.41 -21.94 4.87
N LEU A 34 -23.56 -21.27 5.08
CA LEU A 34 -24.66 -21.27 4.11
C LEU A 34 -24.32 -20.47 2.85
N GLU A 35 -23.64 -19.34 2.99
CA GLU A 35 -23.16 -18.56 1.84
C GLU A 35 -22.13 -19.38 1.05
N GLY A 36 -21.16 -20.03 1.72
CA GLY A 36 -20.24 -20.94 1.06
C GLY A 36 -20.92 -22.12 0.38
N LEU A 37 -21.94 -22.72 1.00
CA LEU A 37 -22.73 -23.80 0.37
C LEU A 37 -23.61 -23.32 -0.80
N ALA A 38 -23.95 -22.05 -0.84
CA ALA A 38 -24.71 -21.42 -1.94
C ALA A 38 -23.83 -21.00 -3.12
N GLU A 39 -22.51 -21.12 -3.02
CA GLU A 39 -21.64 -20.84 -4.13
C GLU A 39 -21.90 -21.74 -5.35
N PRO A 40 -21.82 -21.18 -6.56
CA PRO A 40 -22.14 -21.91 -7.79
C PRO A 40 -21.36 -23.20 -7.97
N MET A 41 -20.09 -23.25 -7.52
CA MET A 41 -19.27 -24.46 -7.61
C MET A 41 -19.73 -25.53 -6.62
N ILE A 42 -19.96 -25.15 -5.38
CA ILE A 42 -20.39 -26.09 -4.35
C ILE A 42 -21.78 -26.63 -4.69
N LEU A 43 -22.67 -25.79 -5.25
CA LEU A 43 -23.96 -26.24 -5.79
C LEU A 43 -23.77 -27.21 -6.96
N LEU A 44 -22.82 -26.97 -7.86
CA LEU A 44 -22.49 -27.89 -8.95
C LEU A 44 -21.90 -29.20 -8.41
N LEU A 45 -21.02 -29.13 -7.41
CA LEU A 45 -20.47 -30.30 -6.72
C LEU A 45 -21.54 -31.09 -5.99
N LEU A 46 -22.46 -30.42 -5.28
CA LEU A 46 -23.59 -31.05 -4.61
C LEU A 46 -24.51 -31.72 -5.64
N GLY A 47 -24.80 -31.03 -6.76
CA GLY A 47 -25.55 -31.59 -7.87
C GLY A 47 -24.87 -32.80 -8.50
N THR A 48 -23.55 -32.72 -8.69
CA THR A 48 -22.72 -33.82 -9.19
C THR A 48 -22.72 -34.98 -8.19
N GLY A 49 -22.51 -34.71 -6.91
CA GLY A 49 -22.59 -35.72 -5.83
C GLY A 49 -23.94 -36.39 -5.74
N ALA A 50 -25.04 -35.65 -5.86
CA ALA A 50 -26.39 -36.19 -5.88
C ALA A 50 -26.62 -37.08 -7.11
N LEU A 51 -26.18 -36.70 -8.30
CA LEU A 51 -26.22 -37.52 -9.50
C LEU A 51 -25.39 -38.80 -9.38
N TYR A 52 -24.19 -38.69 -8.74
CA TYR A 52 -23.38 -39.87 -8.44
C TYR A 52 -24.03 -40.78 -7.39
N ALA A 53 -24.74 -40.22 -6.41
CA ALA A 53 -25.49 -41.00 -5.44
C ALA A 53 -26.69 -41.72 -6.09
N LEU A 54 -27.37 -41.13 -7.05
CA LEU A 54 -28.56 -41.68 -7.72
C LEU A 54 -28.18 -42.63 -8.87
N TRP A 55 -27.15 -42.30 -9.65
CA TRP A 55 -26.81 -43.04 -10.89
C TRP A 55 -25.39 -43.63 -10.86
N GLY A 56 -24.55 -43.25 -9.92
CA GLY A 56 -23.14 -43.64 -9.78
C GLY A 56 -22.89 -44.73 -8.77
N GLU A 57 -21.66 -44.78 -8.29
CA GLU A 57 -21.25 -45.62 -7.17
C GLU A 57 -21.36 -44.80 -5.86
N PRO A 58 -21.98 -45.34 -4.80
CA PRO A 58 -22.15 -44.64 -3.52
C PRO A 58 -20.80 -44.18 -2.92
N GLY A 59 -19.69 -44.91 -3.19
CA GLY A 59 -18.36 -44.53 -2.79
C GLY A 59 -17.86 -43.23 -3.40
N ASP A 60 -18.18 -42.95 -4.68
CA ASP A 60 -17.87 -41.72 -5.35
C ASP A 60 -18.61 -40.52 -4.74
N ALA A 61 -19.92 -40.70 -4.49
CA ALA A 61 -20.75 -39.71 -3.84
C ALA A 61 -20.24 -39.37 -2.43
N ALA A 62 -19.84 -40.35 -1.65
CA ALA A 62 -19.24 -40.14 -0.32
C ALA A 62 -17.90 -39.39 -0.41
N THR A 63 -17.06 -39.72 -1.39
CA THR A 63 -15.77 -39.05 -1.60
C THR A 63 -15.99 -37.60 -2.04
N ILE A 64 -16.92 -37.33 -2.94
CA ILE A 64 -17.32 -35.98 -3.35
C ILE A 64 -17.79 -35.18 -2.13
N LEU A 65 -18.60 -35.74 -1.25
CA LEU A 65 -19.07 -35.09 -0.05
C LEU A 65 -17.94 -34.72 0.90
N VAL A 66 -16.97 -35.66 1.14
CA VAL A 66 -15.79 -35.39 1.97
C VAL A 66 -14.97 -34.24 1.39
N VAL A 67 -14.80 -34.19 0.06
CA VAL A 67 -14.07 -33.12 -0.60
C VAL A 67 -14.82 -31.78 -0.49
N ILE A 68 -16.15 -31.76 -0.64
CA ILE A 68 -16.97 -30.56 -0.43
C ILE A 68 -16.73 -30.01 0.98
N VAL A 69 -16.81 -30.87 2.01
CA VAL A 69 -16.59 -30.45 3.39
C VAL A 69 -15.16 -29.88 3.57
N ALA A 70 -14.15 -30.53 2.96
CA ALA A 70 -12.78 -30.06 3.01
C ALA A 70 -12.59 -28.71 2.32
N LEU A 71 -13.19 -28.50 1.15
CA LEU A 71 -13.14 -27.24 0.38
C LEU A 71 -13.78 -26.10 1.19
N VAL A 72 -15.02 -26.27 1.64
CA VAL A 72 -15.72 -25.26 2.47
C VAL A 72 -14.92 -24.92 3.74
N ALA A 73 -14.35 -25.92 4.41
CA ALA A 73 -13.52 -25.68 5.60
C ALA A 73 -12.25 -24.87 5.29
N VAL A 74 -11.60 -25.15 4.17
CA VAL A 74 -10.41 -24.41 3.71
C VAL A 74 -10.77 -22.99 3.32
N GLU A 75 -11.85 -22.81 2.58
CA GLU A 75 -12.34 -21.51 2.11
C GLU A 75 -12.69 -20.58 3.28
N VAL A 76 -13.60 -21.01 4.16
CA VAL A 76 -13.98 -20.26 5.38
C VAL A 76 -12.77 -19.94 6.25
N THR A 77 -11.83 -20.91 6.38
CA THR A 77 -10.59 -20.67 7.15
C THR A 77 -9.67 -19.66 6.46
N GLY A 78 -9.59 -19.71 5.13
CA GLY A 78 -8.79 -18.81 4.29
C GLY A 78 -9.30 -17.38 4.36
N GLU A 79 -10.59 -17.19 4.17
CA GLU A 79 -11.28 -15.89 4.22
C GLU A 79 -11.14 -15.24 5.61
N ARG A 80 -11.42 -15.96 6.67
CA ARG A 80 -11.21 -15.48 8.05
C ARG A 80 -9.75 -15.11 8.37
N ARG A 81 -8.78 -15.84 7.81
CA ARG A 81 -7.36 -15.47 7.95
C ARG A 81 -7.03 -14.19 7.20
N ALA A 82 -7.58 -13.99 6.00
CA ALA A 82 -7.41 -12.77 5.23
C ALA A 82 -8.05 -11.58 5.95
N GLU A 83 -9.30 -11.70 6.41
CA GLU A 83 -10.01 -10.67 7.18
C GLU A 83 -9.27 -10.27 8.46
N ARG A 84 -8.81 -11.26 9.25
CA ARG A 84 -8.03 -11.00 10.47
C ARG A 84 -6.71 -10.31 10.16
N ALA A 85 -6.05 -10.64 9.05
CA ALA A 85 -4.82 -9.97 8.64
C ALA A 85 -5.08 -8.51 8.27
N VAL A 86 -6.18 -8.22 7.58
CA VAL A 86 -6.63 -6.87 7.24
C VAL A 86 -7.01 -6.07 8.49
N ALA A 87 -7.79 -6.67 9.40
CA ALA A 87 -8.20 -6.02 10.65
C ALA A 87 -6.98 -5.66 11.53
N ALA A 88 -6.01 -6.58 11.65
CA ALA A 88 -4.76 -6.33 12.38
C ALA A 88 -3.92 -5.19 11.77
N LEU A 89 -3.97 -5.00 10.45
CA LEU A 89 -3.28 -3.89 9.78
C LEU A 89 -3.97 -2.55 10.05
N ARG A 90 -5.30 -2.52 10.10
CA ARG A 90 -6.07 -1.31 10.43
C ARG A 90 -5.75 -0.80 11.84
N GLN A 91 -5.58 -1.68 12.82
CA GLN A 91 -5.20 -1.30 14.19
C GLN A 91 -3.84 -0.58 14.29
N LEU A 92 -2.91 -0.83 13.38
CA LEU A 92 -1.60 -0.14 13.35
C LEU A 92 -1.69 1.33 12.91
N SER A 93 -2.83 1.76 12.36
CA SER A 93 -3.07 3.12 11.86
C SER A 93 -4.08 3.89 12.71
N GLU A 94 -4.41 3.43 13.90
CA GLU A 94 -5.44 4.06 14.73
C GLU A 94 -5.03 5.46 15.16
N PRO A 95 -5.89 6.48 14.95
CA PRO A 95 -5.61 7.83 15.40
C PRO A 95 -5.65 7.91 16.93
N THR A 96 -4.77 8.74 17.50
CA THR A 96 -4.74 9.05 18.92
C THR A 96 -5.47 10.34 19.22
N ALA A 97 -5.90 10.52 20.48
CA ALA A 97 -6.47 11.75 20.99
C ALA A 97 -5.74 12.21 22.25
N ALA A 98 -5.47 13.50 22.34
CA ALA A 98 -4.95 14.10 23.57
C ALA A 98 -6.07 14.22 24.58
N VAL A 99 -6.02 13.46 25.66
CA VAL A 99 -7.02 13.48 26.75
C VAL A 99 -6.39 13.92 28.05
N ARG A 100 -7.19 14.63 28.89
CA ARG A 100 -6.77 14.96 30.25
C ARG A 100 -7.46 13.99 31.21
N ARG A 101 -6.65 13.18 31.92
CA ARG A 101 -7.09 12.26 32.97
C ARG A 101 -6.18 12.44 34.20
N ASP A 102 -6.75 12.35 35.38
CA ASP A 102 -6.04 12.55 36.66
C ASP A 102 -5.19 13.86 36.67
N GLY A 103 -5.68 14.92 36.01
CA GLY A 103 -5.01 16.21 35.89
C GLY A 103 -3.82 16.26 34.93
N ARG A 104 -3.49 15.15 34.25
CA ARG A 104 -2.38 15.07 33.31
C ARG A 104 -2.89 14.88 31.87
N VAL A 105 -2.23 15.55 30.92
CA VAL A 105 -2.50 15.33 29.49
C VAL A 105 -1.70 14.14 29.01
N ARG A 106 -2.35 13.22 28.29
CA ARG A 106 -1.74 12.07 27.64
C ARG A 106 -2.36 11.78 26.29
N GLU A 107 -1.61 11.14 25.41
CA GLU A 107 -2.16 10.55 24.20
C GLU A 107 -2.83 9.21 24.55
N ALA A 108 -4.05 9.02 24.09
CA ALA A 108 -4.81 7.79 24.22
C ALA A 108 -5.30 7.36 22.83
N PRO A 109 -5.41 6.05 22.54
CA PRO A 109 -6.10 5.59 21.34
C PRO A 109 -7.51 6.22 21.27
N ARG A 110 -7.92 6.68 20.08
CA ARG A 110 -9.24 7.28 19.89
C ARG A 110 -10.36 6.37 20.39
N GLU A 111 -10.19 5.06 20.24
CA GLU A 111 -11.16 4.07 20.70
C GLU A 111 -11.37 4.03 22.22
N GLU A 112 -10.38 4.47 23.00
CA GLU A 112 -10.45 4.54 24.46
C GLU A 112 -11.09 5.81 24.99
N VAL A 113 -11.44 6.76 24.11
CA VAL A 113 -12.13 8.00 24.49
C VAL A 113 -13.58 7.68 24.88
N VAL A 114 -13.99 8.16 26.05
CA VAL A 114 -15.32 7.88 26.61
C VAL A 114 -16.10 9.15 26.94
N PRO A 115 -17.42 9.10 27.01
CA PRO A 115 -18.23 10.24 27.45
C PRO A 115 -17.77 10.75 28.82
N GLY A 116 -17.53 12.07 28.92
CA GLY A 116 -17.01 12.75 30.11
C GLY A 116 -15.47 12.89 30.14
N ASP A 117 -14.73 12.33 29.17
CA ASP A 117 -13.32 12.67 28.99
C ASP A 117 -13.16 14.14 28.60
N VAL A 118 -12.08 14.77 29.03
CA VAL A 118 -11.69 16.10 28.59
C VAL A 118 -10.64 15.94 27.50
N VAL A 119 -10.99 16.31 26.26
CA VAL A 119 -10.11 16.26 25.09
C VAL A 119 -9.52 17.61 24.78
N LEU A 120 -8.26 17.62 24.31
CA LEU A 120 -7.57 18.81 23.85
C LEU A 120 -7.64 18.85 22.33
N LEU A 121 -8.15 19.95 21.80
CA LEU A 121 -8.32 20.23 20.39
C LEU A 121 -7.25 21.19 19.91
N GLU A 122 -6.49 20.82 18.90
CA GLU A 122 -5.40 21.59 18.31
C GLU A 122 -5.48 21.60 16.79
N SER A 123 -5.00 22.68 16.17
CA SER A 123 -4.96 22.80 14.71
C SER A 123 -4.27 21.61 14.05
N GLY A 124 -4.89 21.04 13.00
CA GLY A 124 -4.40 19.88 12.26
C GLY A 124 -4.85 18.52 12.83
N ARG A 125 -5.55 18.52 13.98
CA ARG A 125 -6.13 17.29 14.56
C ARG A 125 -7.64 17.22 14.31
N ARG A 126 -8.15 16.01 14.22
CA ARG A 126 -9.60 15.77 14.17
C ARG A 126 -10.19 15.67 15.56
N VAL A 127 -11.44 16.14 15.66
CA VAL A 127 -12.26 15.99 16.87
C VAL A 127 -12.55 14.49 17.08
N PRO A 128 -12.09 13.87 18.19
CA PRO A 128 -12.13 12.40 18.34
C PRO A 128 -13.52 11.84 18.59
N ALA A 129 -14.42 12.64 19.16
CA ALA A 129 -15.79 12.31 19.54
C ALA A 129 -16.63 13.58 19.57
N ASP A 130 -17.97 13.52 19.63
CA ASP A 130 -18.74 14.73 19.82
C ASP A 130 -18.43 15.30 21.21
N ALA A 131 -17.93 16.54 21.27
CA ALA A 131 -17.44 17.13 22.49
C ALA A 131 -17.93 18.58 22.64
N ARG A 132 -18.36 18.93 23.85
CA ARG A 132 -18.80 20.29 24.21
C ARG A 132 -17.59 21.11 24.66
N LEU A 133 -17.35 22.23 24.03
CA LEU A 133 -16.25 23.13 24.35
C LEU A 133 -16.37 23.73 25.75
N LEU A 134 -15.35 23.54 26.57
CA LEU A 134 -15.16 24.12 27.89
C LEU A 134 -14.41 25.45 27.77
N ALA A 135 -13.42 25.51 26.88
CA ALA A 135 -12.68 26.71 26.55
C ALA A 135 -12.25 26.67 25.07
N ALA A 136 -12.21 27.82 24.42
CA ALA A 136 -11.79 27.96 23.04
C ALA A 136 -10.93 29.24 22.89
N HIS A 137 -9.83 29.13 22.12
CA HIS A 137 -8.91 30.24 21.85
C HIS A 137 -8.71 30.35 20.34
N GLY A 138 -9.55 31.13 19.68
CA GLY A 138 -9.55 31.31 18.23
C GLY A 138 -9.77 29.99 17.48
N LEU A 139 -10.58 29.08 18.05
CA LEU A 139 -10.86 27.77 17.51
C LEU A 139 -11.78 27.87 16.30
N ALA A 140 -11.32 27.37 15.14
CA ALA A 140 -12.14 27.22 13.95
C ALA A 140 -12.11 25.76 13.50
N VAL A 141 -13.29 25.19 13.22
CA VAL A 141 -13.48 23.78 12.88
C VAL A 141 -14.13 23.68 11.50
N ASP A 142 -13.56 22.85 10.65
CA ASP A 142 -14.15 22.51 9.36
C ASP A 142 -15.16 21.37 9.55
N GLU A 143 -16.42 21.71 9.36
CA GLU A 143 -17.55 20.79 9.49
C GLU A 143 -18.11 20.35 8.12
N SER A 144 -17.39 20.58 7.04
CA SER A 144 -17.82 20.26 5.66
C SER A 144 -18.21 18.78 5.47
N ALA A 145 -17.55 17.88 6.19
CA ALA A 145 -17.88 16.44 6.19
C ALA A 145 -19.30 16.13 6.72
N LEU A 146 -19.88 17.03 7.53
CA LEU A 146 -21.22 16.88 8.11
C LEU A 146 -22.25 17.78 7.45
N THR A 147 -21.86 19.03 7.15
CA THR A 147 -22.77 20.06 6.66
C THR A 147 -22.73 20.25 5.15
N GLY A 148 -21.66 19.84 4.50
CA GLY A 148 -21.37 20.12 3.10
C GLY A 148 -20.84 21.54 2.82
N GLU A 149 -20.73 22.40 3.84
CA GLU A 149 -20.25 23.77 3.72
C GLU A 149 -18.73 23.85 3.97
N SER A 150 -17.98 24.38 3.01
CA SER A 150 -16.51 24.43 3.03
C SER A 150 -15.90 25.55 3.89
N VAL A 151 -16.73 26.42 4.50
CA VAL A 151 -16.25 27.53 5.33
C VAL A 151 -16.05 27.05 6.76
N PRO A 152 -14.84 27.16 7.35
CA PRO A 152 -14.62 26.76 8.74
C PRO A 152 -15.46 27.59 9.71
N MET A 153 -16.14 26.93 10.65
CA MET A 153 -16.98 27.54 11.67
C MET A 153 -16.15 27.93 12.89
N GLU A 154 -16.22 29.19 13.31
CA GLU A 154 -15.66 29.61 14.59
C GLU A 154 -16.48 29.02 15.74
N LYS A 155 -15.80 28.45 16.72
CA LYS A 155 -16.42 27.78 17.87
C LYS A 155 -16.02 28.47 19.17
N GLU A 156 -17.02 28.75 19.98
CA GLU A 156 -16.85 29.30 21.30
C GLU A 156 -17.20 28.30 22.41
N ALA A 157 -16.82 28.60 23.64
CA ALA A 157 -17.16 27.79 24.79
C ALA A 157 -18.68 27.53 24.88
N GLY A 158 -19.07 26.30 25.17
CA GLY A 158 -20.48 25.85 25.24
C GLY A 158 -21.00 25.23 23.94
N LEU A 159 -20.41 25.53 22.78
CA LEU A 159 -20.76 24.88 21.51
C LEU A 159 -20.20 23.45 21.43
N VAL A 160 -20.76 22.64 20.54
CA VAL A 160 -20.32 21.29 20.28
C VAL A 160 -19.38 21.27 19.05
N ALA A 161 -18.23 20.62 19.20
CA ALA A 161 -17.38 20.20 18.12
C ALA A 161 -17.71 18.74 17.82
N PHE A 162 -18.00 18.42 16.56
CA PHE A 162 -18.49 17.11 16.16
C PHE A 162 -17.36 16.16 15.79
N SER A 163 -17.55 14.89 16.10
CA SER A 163 -16.62 13.79 15.76
C SER A 163 -16.27 13.79 14.27
N GLY A 164 -14.99 13.59 13.96
CA GLY A 164 -14.52 13.51 12.57
C GLY A 164 -14.28 14.85 11.88
N THR A 165 -14.74 15.98 12.46
CA THR A 165 -14.47 17.33 11.96
C THR A 165 -13.03 17.77 12.23
N LEU A 166 -12.51 18.68 11.43
CA LEU A 166 -11.12 19.11 11.46
C LEU A 166 -10.94 20.43 12.19
N VAL A 167 -10.03 20.49 13.15
CA VAL A 167 -9.57 21.76 13.72
C VAL A 167 -8.60 22.44 12.74
N VAL A 168 -9.07 23.52 12.09
CA VAL A 168 -8.28 24.27 11.09
C VAL A 168 -7.38 25.30 11.77
N ARG A 169 -7.85 25.92 12.84
CA ARG A 169 -7.13 27.00 13.53
C ARG A 169 -7.47 27.01 15.03
N GLY A 170 -6.52 27.50 15.83
CA GLY A 170 -6.70 27.70 17.25
C GLY A 170 -6.55 26.45 18.10
N ARG A 171 -7.00 26.54 19.35
CA ARG A 171 -6.99 25.45 20.32
C ARG A 171 -8.18 25.51 21.25
N GLY A 172 -8.59 24.37 21.81
CA GLY A 172 -9.70 24.29 22.74
C GLY A 172 -9.62 23.10 23.68
N GLU A 173 -10.38 23.17 24.77
CA GLU A 173 -10.64 22.04 25.66
C GLU A 173 -12.12 21.70 25.58
N ALA A 174 -12.48 20.45 25.46
CA ALA A 174 -13.85 20.02 25.30
C ALA A 174 -14.15 18.75 26.10
N GLU A 175 -15.35 18.66 26.67
CA GLU A 175 -15.86 17.46 27.33
C GLU A 175 -16.61 16.57 26.34
N VAL A 176 -16.25 15.32 26.24
CA VAL A 176 -16.89 14.34 25.35
C VAL A 176 -18.33 14.06 25.81
N VAL A 177 -19.28 14.24 24.89
CA VAL A 177 -20.71 14.03 25.14
C VAL A 177 -21.28 12.78 24.49
N ALA A 178 -20.70 12.37 23.32
CA ALA A 178 -21.12 11.14 22.62
C ALA A 178 -19.92 10.50 21.90
N THR A 179 -19.93 9.17 21.79
CA THR A 179 -18.88 8.34 21.17
C THR A 179 -19.48 7.33 20.20
N GLY A 180 -18.70 6.87 19.21
CA GLY A 180 -19.09 5.83 18.26
C GLY A 180 -20.37 6.12 17.48
N ASP A 181 -21.27 5.16 17.40
CA ASP A 181 -22.54 5.28 16.67
C ASP A 181 -23.48 6.35 17.23
N ALA A 182 -23.26 6.79 18.49
CA ALA A 182 -24.05 7.86 19.10
C ALA A 182 -23.62 9.26 18.64
N THR A 183 -22.49 9.43 17.97
CA THR A 183 -22.04 10.69 17.38
C THR A 183 -22.89 11.09 16.17
N GLU A 184 -22.86 12.38 15.79
CA GLU A 184 -23.53 12.86 14.58
C GLU A 184 -22.98 12.17 13.34
N LEU A 185 -21.66 12.03 13.26
CA LEU A 185 -20.98 11.25 12.19
C LEU A 185 -21.45 9.79 12.19
N GLY A 186 -21.62 9.16 13.36
CA GLY A 186 -22.13 7.79 13.47
C GLY A 186 -23.53 7.63 12.91
N ARG A 187 -24.42 8.59 13.18
CA ARG A 187 -25.79 8.60 12.63
C ARG A 187 -25.82 8.74 11.11
N LEU A 188 -24.95 9.58 10.55
CA LEU A 188 -24.82 9.75 9.11
C LEU A 188 -24.20 8.51 8.44
N ALA A 189 -23.15 7.95 9.04
CA ALA A 189 -22.49 6.75 8.54
C ALA A 189 -23.44 5.53 8.49
N HIS A 190 -24.37 5.42 9.43
CA HIS A 190 -25.38 4.36 9.40
C HIS A 190 -26.27 4.42 8.16
N ARG A 191 -26.55 5.62 7.65
CA ARG A 191 -27.35 5.83 6.41
C ARG A 191 -26.53 5.60 5.13
N ALA A 192 -25.18 5.74 5.19
CA ALA A 192 -24.29 5.61 4.04
C ALA A 192 -23.66 4.20 3.86
N ARG A 193 -23.96 3.24 4.74
CA ARG A 193 -23.36 1.89 4.77
C ARG A 193 -23.62 1.00 3.55
N GLU A 194 -24.47 1.43 2.61
CA GLU A 194 -24.82 0.64 1.42
C GLU A 194 -23.90 0.88 0.20
N ALA A 195 -23.02 1.89 0.24
CA ALA A 195 -22.15 2.21 -0.87
C ALA A 195 -20.86 1.36 -0.82
N ARG A 196 -20.78 0.34 -1.66
CA ARG A 196 -19.53 -0.40 -1.89
C ARG A 196 -18.54 0.47 -2.67
N PRO A 197 -17.23 0.49 -2.33
CA PRO A 197 -16.25 1.20 -3.12
C PRO A 197 -16.20 0.65 -4.56
N PRO A 198 -15.89 1.50 -5.56
CA PRO A 198 -15.79 1.04 -6.94
C PRO A 198 -14.67 0.00 -7.10
N PRO A 199 -14.87 -1.04 -7.94
CA PRO A 199 -13.89 -2.10 -8.14
C PRO A 199 -12.61 -1.57 -8.79
N THR A 200 -11.44 -2.10 -8.39
CA THR A 200 -10.13 -1.76 -8.94
C THR A 200 -10.00 -2.15 -10.42
N PRO A 201 -9.02 -1.63 -11.16
CA PRO A 201 -8.70 -2.11 -12.51
C PRO A 201 -8.39 -3.61 -12.54
N LEU A 202 -7.69 -4.12 -11.54
CA LEU A 202 -7.35 -5.55 -11.43
C LEU A 202 -8.58 -6.40 -11.09
N ASP A 203 -9.44 -5.95 -10.18
CA ASP A 203 -10.72 -6.60 -9.90
C ASP A 203 -11.57 -6.72 -11.16
N ARG A 204 -11.64 -5.65 -11.95
CA ARG A 204 -12.37 -5.65 -13.23
C ARG A 204 -11.77 -6.65 -14.20
N ALA A 205 -10.44 -6.63 -14.36
CA ALA A 205 -9.72 -7.56 -15.23
C ALA A 205 -9.91 -9.03 -14.78
N MET A 206 -9.88 -9.29 -13.47
CA MET A 206 -10.10 -10.64 -12.93
C MET A 206 -11.56 -11.11 -13.12
N ARG A 207 -12.54 -10.25 -12.89
CA ARG A 207 -13.97 -10.59 -13.16
C ARG A 207 -14.24 -10.86 -14.64
N GLU A 208 -13.66 -10.07 -15.54
CA GLU A 208 -13.78 -10.28 -16.99
C GLU A 208 -13.11 -11.59 -17.40
N LEU A 209 -11.94 -11.89 -16.84
CA LEU A 209 -11.25 -13.16 -17.05
C LEU A 209 -12.09 -14.34 -16.53
N SER A 210 -12.57 -14.28 -15.29
CA SER A 210 -13.42 -15.32 -14.71
C SER A 210 -14.69 -15.57 -15.54
N ARG A 211 -15.35 -14.50 -16.02
CA ARG A 211 -16.51 -14.61 -16.90
C ARG A 211 -16.19 -15.29 -18.23
N SER A 212 -15.06 -14.93 -18.83
CA SER A 212 -14.59 -15.52 -20.10
C SER A 212 -14.28 -17.01 -19.92
N LEU A 213 -13.64 -17.36 -18.79
CA LEU A 213 -13.32 -18.75 -18.45
C LEU A 213 -14.58 -19.56 -18.13
N LEU A 214 -15.57 -18.97 -17.47
CA LEU A 214 -16.86 -19.62 -17.22
C LEU A 214 -17.56 -20.00 -18.54
N VAL A 215 -17.56 -19.07 -19.51
CA VAL A 215 -18.10 -19.34 -20.85
C VAL A 215 -17.31 -20.47 -21.53
N ALA A 216 -15.99 -20.46 -21.45
CA ALA A 216 -15.14 -21.53 -21.99
C ALA A 216 -15.40 -22.87 -21.28
N ALA A 217 -15.56 -22.86 -19.95
CA ALA A 217 -15.89 -24.04 -19.15
C ALA A 217 -17.23 -24.68 -19.61
N ILE A 218 -18.27 -23.89 -19.75
CA ILE A 218 -19.58 -24.35 -20.24
C ILE A 218 -19.45 -24.92 -21.66
N ALA A 219 -18.73 -24.20 -22.55
CA ALA A 219 -18.50 -24.66 -23.92
C ALA A 219 -17.78 -26.02 -23.97
N VAL A 220 -16.71 -26.20 -23.21
CA VAL A 220 -15.94 -27.46 -23.13
C VAL A 220 -16.81 -28.58 -22.53
N SER A 221 -17.53 -28.29 -21.44
CA SER A 221 -18.38 -29.25 -20.73
C SER A 221 -19.57 -29.77 -21.54
N LEU A 222 -20.02 -28.98 -22.52
CA LEU A 222 -21.06 -29.38 -23.46
C LEU A 222 -20.49 -30.05 -24.73
N THR A 223 -19.38 -29.48 -25.27
CA THR A 223 -18.84 -29.96 -26.56
C THR A 223 -18.17 -31.32 -26.42
N VAL A 224 -17.40 -31.55 -25.31
CA VAL A 224 -16.68 -32.83 -25.16
C VAL A 224 -17.63 -34.04 -25.04
N PRO A 225 -18.67 -34.02 -24.18
CA PRO A 225 -19.69 -35.09 -24.16
C PRO A 225 -20.47 -35.21 -25.47
N MET A 226 -20.79 -34.10 -26.14
CA MET A 226 -21.48 -34.12 -27.44
C MET A 226 -20.65 -34.78 -28.52
N VAL A 227 -19.34 -34.43 -28.60
CA VAL A 227 -18.40 -35.08 -29.54
C VAL A 227 -18.28 -36.58 -29.22
N ALA A 228 -18.18 -36.94 -27.93
CA ALA A 228 -18.14 -38.34 -27.52
C ALA A 228 -19.41 -39.10 -27.87
N TRP A 229 -20.57 -38.49 -27.77
CA TRP A 229 -21.86 -39.08 -28.16
C TRP A 229 -21.95 -39.30 -29.68
N LEU A 230 -21.52 -38.28 -30.46
CA LEU A 230 -21.54 -38.40 -31.94
C LEU A 230 -20.57 -39.46 -32.49
N LEU A 231 -19.46 -39.71 -31.79
CA LEU A 231 -18.44 -40.65 -32.23
C LEU A 231 -18.64 -42.09 -31.73
N ARG A 232 -19.54 -42.32 -30.72
CA ARG A 232 -19.50 -43.58 -29.95
C ARG A 232 -20.84 -44.27 -29.73
N ASP A 233 -21.97 -43.92 -30.27
CA ASP A 233 -23.27 -44.56 -29.92
C ASP A 233 -23.40 -44.98 -28.44
N GLY A 234 -22.83 -44.18 -27.52
CA GLY A 234 -22.59 -44.57 -26.14
C GLY A 234 -23.73 -44.25 -25.19
N ALA A 235 -23.75 -44.93 -24.06
CA ALA A 235 -24.68 -44.66 -22.97
C ALA A 235 -24.55 -43.17 -22.51
N VAL A 236 -25.66 -42.45 -22.53
CA VAL A 236 -25.74 -41.01 -22.16
C VAL A 236 -25.23 -40.73 -20.76
N ARG A 237 -25.37 -41.67 -19.83
CA ARG A 237 -24.99 -41.55 -18.42
C ARG A 237 -23.49 -41.23 -18.18
N PRO A 238 -22.51 -41.99 -18.71
CA PRO A 238 -21.08 -41.64 -18.55
C PRO A 238 -20.70 -40.29 -19.15
N LEU A 239 -21.40 -39.89 -20.22
CA LEU A 239 -21.18 -38.62 -20.90
C LEU A 239 -21.60 -37.42 -20.05
N ILE A 240 -22.78 -37.51 -19.42
CA ILE A 240 -23.25 -36.47 -18.47
C ILE A 240 -22.27 -36.34 -17.31
N LEU A 241 -21.86 -37.46 -16.70
CA LEU A 241 -20.92 -37.44 -15.55
C LEU A 241 -19.56 -36.87 -15.94
N THR A 242 -19.07 -37.16 -17.15
CA THR A 242 -17.82 -36.55 -17.68
C THR A 242 -17.99 -35.07 -17.91
N GLY A 243 -19.12 -34.64 -18.49
CA GLY A 243 -19.43 -33.22 -18.70
C GLY A 243 -19.47 -32.41 -17.40
N LEU A 244 -20.11 -32.98 -16.36
CA LEU A 244 -20.18 -32.38 -15.05
C LEU A 244 -18.81 -32.29 -14.36
N ALA A 245 -18.00 -33.36 -14.45
CA ALA A 245 -16.65 -33.36 -13.92
C ALA A 245 -15.73 -32.33 -14.61
N LEU A 246 -15.90 -32.17 -15.94
CA LEU A 246 -15.21 -31.13 -16.70
C LEU A 246 -15.72 -29.74 -16.37
N ALA A 247 -17.02 -29.55 -16.19
CA ALA A 247 -17.60 -28.29 -15.78
C ALA A 247 -16.97 -27.82 -14.44
N PHE A 248 -16.94 -28.74 -13.47
CA PHE A 248 -16.28 -28.50 -12.19
C PHE A 248 -14.80 -28.10 -12.36
N ALA A 249 -14.04 -28.92 -13.06
CA ALA A 249 -12.60 -28.71 -13.24
C ALA A 249 -12.23 -27.43 -14.02
N MET A 250 -13.16 -26.82 -14.74
CA MET A 250 -12.91 -25.65 -15.59
C MET A 250 -13.40 -24.33 -15.01
N ILE A 251 -14.21 -24.35 -13.96
CA ILE A 251 -14.72 -23.12 -13.31
C ILE A 251 -13.57 -22.43 -12.55
N PRO A 252 -13.34 -21.11 -12.78
CA PRO A 252 -12.20 -20.40 -12.21
C PRO A 252 -12.57 -19.69 -10.90
N GLU A 253 -12.93 -20.41 -9.86
CA GLU A 253 -13.36 -19.80 -8.58
C GLU A 253 -12.21 -19.25 -7.74
N GLU A 254 -10.99 -19.79 -7.90
CA GLU A 254 -9.82 -19.40 -7.11
C GLU A 254 -9.28 -18.03 -7.47
N MET A 255 -9.69 -17.43 -8.60
CA MET A 255 -9.18 -16.14 -9.05
C MET A 255 -9.39 -15.01 -8.03
N PRO A 256 -10.59 -14.81 -7.46
CA PRO A 256 -10.82 -13.83 -6.40
C PRO A 256 -10.00 -14.12 -5.14
N ILE A 257 -9.89 -15.39 -4.76
CA ILE A 257 -9.14 -15.84 -3.57
C ILE A 257 -7.64 -15.57 -3.74
N ILE A 258 -7.07 -15.90 -4.90
CA ILE A 258 -5.67 -15.61 -5.23
C ILE A 258 -5.40 -14.11 -5.14
N LEU A 259 -6.30 -13.28 -5.67
CA LEU A 259 -6.18 -11.83 -5.63
C LEU A 259 -6.24 -11.32 -4.18
N ALA A 260 -7.25 -11.70 -3.42
CA ALA A 260 -7.41 -11.29 -2.03
C ALA A 260 -6.20 -11.70 -1.17
N LEU A 261 -5.73 -12.93 -1.31
CA LEU A 261 -4.56 -13.44 -0.61
C LEU A 261 -3.27 -12.69 -1.02
N THR A 262 -3.13 -12.37 -2.32
CA THR A 262 -1.99 -11.61 -2.85
C THR A 262 -1.94 -10.23 -2.22
N LEU A 263 -3.06 -9.51 -2.22
CA LEU A 263 -3.16 -8.16 -1.65
C LEU A 263 -2.96 -8.18 -0.12
N ALA A 264 -3.56 -9.12 0.59
CA ALA A 264 -3.42 -9.24 2.04
C ALA A 264 -1.97 -9.54 2.48
N LEU A 265 -1.29 -10.49 1.81
CA LEU A 265 0.12 -10.78 2.07
C LEU A 265 1.04 -9.62 1.67
N GLY A 266 0.69 -8.90 0.60
CA GLY A 266 1.37 -7.69 0.18
C GLY A 266 1.30 -6.60 1.23
N ALA A 267 0.10 -6.27 1.67
CA ALA A 267 -0.11 -5.29 2.73
C ALA A 267 0.64 -5.65 4.02
N ARG A 268 0.65 -6.94 4.40
CA ARG A 268 1.42 -7.42 5.55
C ARG A 268 2.93 -7.26 5.38
N ARG A 269 3.48 -7.49 4.17
CA ARG A 269 4.90 -7.28 3.87
C ARG A 269 5.26 -5.80 3.90
N LEU A 270 4.39 -4.94 3.36
CA LEU A 270 4.53 -3.49 3.39
C LEU A 270 4.53 -2.95 4.83
N ALA A 271 3.58 -3.38 5.66
CA ALA A 271 3.50 -2.98 7.06
C ALA A 271 4.77 -3.35 7.86
N ARG A 272 5.36 -4.53 7.60
CA ARG A 272 6.65 -4.93 8.19
C ARG A 272 7.84 -4.08 7.75
N ARG A 273 7.67 -3.30 6.69
CA ARG A 273 8.65 -2.36 6.13
C ARG A 273 8.23 -0.91 6.32
N ASN A 274 7.45 -0.63 7.34
CA ASN A 274 6.99 0.70 7.75
C ASN A 274 6.01 1.39 6.77
N ALA A 275 5.47 0.69 5.77
CA ALA A 275 4.44 1.20 4.88
C ALA A 275 3.08 0.58 5.26
N ILE A 276 2.26 1.33 5.98
CA ILE A 276 0.95 0.87 6.47
C ILE A 276 -0.09 1.17 5.40
N VAL A 277 -0.66 0.14 4.81
CA VAL A 277 -1.68 0.24 3.77
C VAL A 277 -3.05 0.39 4.41
N ARG A 278 -3.76 1.46 4.07
CA ARG A 278 -5.13 1.74 4.51
C ARG A 278 -6.17 1.28 3.49
N ARG A 279 -5.85 1.41 2.20
CA ARG A 279 -6.67 0.92 1.08
C ARG A 279 -5.91 -0.14 0.30
N MET A 280 -6.51 -1.31 0.15
CA MET A 280 -5.86 -2.45 -0.51
C MET A 280 -5.52 -2.20 -1.97
N ASP A 281 -6.31 -1.36 -2.64
CA ASP A 281 -6.11 -0.94 -4.03
C ASP A 281 -4.75 -0.26 -4.25
N ALA A 282 -4.26 0.45 -3.22
CA ALA A 282 -2.96 1.13 -3.28
C ALA A 282 -1.79 0.15 -3.50
N VAL A 283 -1.91 -1.08 -2.99
CA VAL A 283 -0.87 -2.12 -3.16
C VAL A 283 -0.66 -2.47 -4.64
N GLU A 284 -1.75 -2.55 -5.39
CA GLU A 284 -1.74 -2.76 -6.84
C GLU A 284 -1.12 -1.55 -7.55
N THR A 285 -1.63 -0.35 -7.22
CA THR A 285 -1.28 0.89 -7.90
C THR A 285 0.19 1.26 -7.67
N LEU A 286 0.74 1.00 -6.48
CA LEU A 286 2.17 1.19 -6.17
C LEU A 286 3.08 0.48 -7.19
N GLY A 287 2.71 -0.71 -7.66
CA GLY A 287 3.48 -1.46 -8.64
C GLY A 287 3.46 -0.86 -10.05
N THR A 288 2.51 0.02 -10.36
CA THR A 288 2.29 0.65 -11.66
C THR A 288 2.62 2.14 -11.70
N LEU A 289 3.16 2.70 -10.60
CA LEU A 289 3.51 4.12 -10.52
C LEU A 289 4.50 4.52 -11.61
N THR A 290 4.21 5.65 -12.25
CA THR A 290 5.03 6.27 -13.27
C THR A 290 5.60 7.61 -12.82
N ALA A 291 4.93 8.28 -11.85
CA ALA A 291 5.34 9.57 -11.32
C ALA A 291 5.08 9.67 -9.81
N ILE A 292 5.95 10.41 -9.12
CA ILE A 292 5.83 10.70 -7.68
C ILE A 292 6.03 12.21 -7.50
N ALA A 293 5.01 12.91 -6.99
CA ALA A 293 5.13 14.27 -6.51
C ALA A 293 5.41 14.23 -5.00
N THR A 294 6.61 14.64 -4.60
CA THR A 294 7.06 14.52 -3.21
C THR A 294 7.27 15.87 -2.56
N ASP A 295 6.85 16.01 -1.30
CA ASP A 295 7.23 17.16 -0.49
C ASP A 295 8.73 17.11 -0.17
N LYS A 296 9.32 18.27 0.04
CA LYS A 296 10.71 18.42 0.48
C LYS A 296 10.84 18.06 1.97
N THR A 297 10.13 18.83 2.81
CA THR A 297 10.31 18.88 4.26
C THR A 297 9.75 17.63 4.92
N GLY A 298 10.52 16.98 5.79
CA GLY A 298 10.09 15.79 6.52
C GLY A 298 9.99 14.51 5.67
N THR A 299 10.09 14.61 4.33
CA THR A 299 10.07 13.47 3.40
C THR A 299 11.47 13.21 2.83
N LEU A 300 12.02 14.14 2.06
CA LEU A 300 13.39 14.07 1.53
C LEU A 300 14.42 14.57 2.53
N THR A 301 14.01 15.39 3.48
CA THR A 301 14.82 15.94 4.56
C THR A 301 14.35 15.44 5.92
N GLU A 302 15.17 15.59 6.96
CA GLU A 302 14.90 15.08 8.30
C GLU A 302 13.86 15.89 9.11
N ASN A 303 13.42 17.04 8.61
CA ASN A 303 12.59 18.02 9.31
C ASN A 303 13.25 18.47 10.64
N ARG A 304 14.55 18.61 10.63
CA ARG A 304 15.36 19.01 11.77
C ARG A 304 16.29 20.13 11.34
N LEU A 305 16.03 21.33 11.85
CA LEU A 305 16.89 22.46 11.54
C LEU A 305 18.20 22.36 12.31
N GLU A 306 19.29 22.30 11.57
CA GLU A 306 20.65 22.34 12.10
C GLU A 306 21.35 23.67 11.75
N VAL A 307 22.18 24.15 12.65
CA VAL A 307 23.03 25.32 12.39
C VAL A 307 24.14 24.93 11.42
N ALA A 308 24.07 25.46 10.21
CA ALA A 308 25.05 25.24 9.16
C ALA A 308 26.13 26.33 9.17
N ARG A 309 25.74 27.57 9.47
CA ARG A 309 26.68 28.72 9.43
C ARG A 309 26.27 29.80 10.41
N LEU A 310 27.26 30.36 11.05
CA LEU A 310 27.12 31.53 11.91
C LEU A 310 27.91 32.68 11.30
N VAL A 311 27.30 33.86 11.32
CA VAL A 311 27.96 35.11 10.89
C VAL A 311 27.70 36.16 11.98
N ALA A 312 28.71 36.47 12.72
CA ALA A 312 28.62 37.36 13.88
C ALA A 312 29.77 38.36 13.87
N PRO A 313 29.53 39.60 13.46
CA PRO A 313 30.56 40.64 13.40
C PRO A 313 31.27 40.86 14.75
N GLY A 314 30.56 40.71 15.88
CA GLY A 314 31.09 40.84 17.25
C GLY A 314 31.63 39.52 17.84
N GLY A 315 31.65 38.41 17.03
CA GLY A 315 32.08 37.08 17.45
C GLY A 315 30.92 36.15 17.78
N GLU A 316 31.09 34.88 17.44
CA GLU A 316 30.05 33.85 17.54
C GLU A 316 29.55 33.60 18.98
N GLY A 317 30.40 33.84 19.97
CA GLY A 317 30.07 33.65 21.38
C GLY A 317 28.85 34.45 21.85
N HIS A 318 28.74 35.70 21.43
CA HIS A 318 27.61 36.57 21.78
C HIS A 318 26.30 36.10 21.12
N LEU A 319 26.38 35.62 19.87
CA LEU A 319 25.24 35.09 19.12
C LEU A 319 24.72 33.81 19.77
N LEU A 320 25.61 32.87 20.10
CA LEU A 320 25.27 31.60 20.75
C LEU A 320 24.73 31.82 22.16
N GLU A 321 25.29 32.79 22.93
CA GLU A 321 24.78 33.14 24.25
C GLU A 321 23.37 33.69 24.20
N ALA A 322 23.06 34.56 23.25
CA ALA A 322 21.73 35.10 23.06
C ALA A 322 20.72 34.03 22.73
N GLU A 323 21.06 33.04 21.86
CA GLU A 323 20.19 31.92 21.53
C GLU A 323 20.00 30.97 22.73
N ARG A 324 21.04 30.70 23.51
CA ARG A 324 20.97 29.92 24.74
C ARG A 324 20.07 30.60 25.78
N LEU A 325 20.19 31.90 25.97
CA LEU A 325 19.34 32.69 26.88
C LEU A 325 17.86 32.61 26.50
N ARG A 326 17.52 32.58 25.21
CA ARG A 326 16.14 32.38 24.73
C ARG A 326 15.52 31.04 25.19
N GLY A 327 16.34 29.99 25.26
CA GLY A 327 15.87 28.62 25.58
C GLY A 327 15.94 28.26 27.06
N GLU A 328 16.90 28.79 27.80
CA GLU A 328 17.27 28.30 29.14
C GLU A 328 17.07 29.32 30.28
N ALA A 329 17.10 30.63 29.98
CA ALA A 329 16.99 31.64 31.03
C ALA A 329 15.54 31.82 31.52
N PRO A 330 15.34 32.23 32.80
CA PRO A 330 14.01 32.50 33.34
C PRO A 330 13.28 33.55 32.52
N LEU A 331 12.15 33.13 31.95
CA LEU A 331 11.33 33.96 31.07
C LEU A 331 10.53 34.96 31.93
N ARG A 332 10.65 36.22 31.60
CA ARG A 332 9.88 37.32 32.21
C ARG A 332 8.65 37.67 31.35
N MET A 333 8.83 37.72 30.00
CA MET A 333 7.77 38.03 29.03
C MET A 333 8.15 37.46 27.65
N GLU A 334 7.14 37.08 26.86
CA GLU A 334 7.30 36.61 25.49
C GLU A 334 6.32 37.29 24.55
N PHE A 335 6.82 37.73 23.41
CA PHE A 335 6.01 38.07 22.23
C PHE A 335 6.26 37.01 21.16
N PRO A 336 5.35 36.03 21.00
CA PRO A 336 5.52 34.93 20.06
C PRO A 336 5.72 35.40 18.62
N PHE A 337 6.23 34.49 17.78
CA PHE A 337 6.41 34.78 16.36
C PHE A 337 5.08 35.18 15.70
N ASP A 338 5.13 36.26 14.96
CA ASP A 338 4.00 36.78 14.19
C ASP A 338 4.41 36.97 12.72
N ARG A 339 3.56 36.47 11.80
CA ARG A 339 3.83 36.50 10.36
C ARG A 339 3.92 37.91 9.77
N SER A 340 3.15 38.86 10.31
CA SER A 340 3.13 40.24 9.83
C SER A 340 4.43 40.98 10.25
N ARG A 341 4.94 40.71 11.43
CA ARG A 341 6.19 41.29 11.97
C ARG A 341 7.42 40.52 11.55
N ARG A 342 7.32 39.23 11.35
CA ARG A 342 8.40 38.27 11.10
C ARG A 342 9.44 38.22 12.20
N LEU A 343 9.02 38.44 13.44
CA LEU A 343 9.85 38.50 14.66
C LEU A 343 9.25 37.66 15.78
N ALA A 344 10.13 37.15 16.64
CA ALA A 344 9.81 36.59 17.96
C ALA A 344 10.73 37.21 18.98
N THR A 345 10.19 37.65 20.12
CA THR A 345 10.92 38.40 21.14
C THR A 345 10.70 37.74 22.49
N VAL A 346 11.80 37.54 23.24
CA VAL A 346 11.74 37.12 24.65
C VAL A 346 12.44 38.13 25.52
N ILE A 347 11.93 38.34 26.72
CA ILE A 347 12.54 39.12 27.78
C ILE A 347 12.88 38.14 28.89
N VAL A 348 14.17 38.00 29.18
CA VAL A 348 14.72 37.03 30.13
C VAL A 348 15.46 37.71 31.25
N GLU A 349 15.53 37.07 32.41
CA GLU A 349 16.34 37.54 33.54
C GLU A 349 17.68 36.81 33.56
N THR A 350 18.73 37.58 33.67
CA THR A 350 20.13 37.07 33.78
C THR A 350 20.78 37.59 35.05
N ALA A 351 21.91 37.03 35.44
CA ALA A 351 22.68 37.49 36.59
C ALA A 351 23.13 38.98 36.45
N SER A 352 23.21 39.48 35.22
CA SER A 352 23.59 40.86 34.88
C SER A 352 22.39 41.81 34.71
N GLY A 353 21.15 41.33 34.91
CA GLY A 353 19.89 42.08 34.72
C GLY A 353 19.05 41.56 33.59
N GLY A 354 17.89 42.20 33.32
CA GLY A 354 16.97 41.82 32.25
C GLY A 354 17.59 42.01 30.85
N ARG A 355 17.35 41.09 29.93
CA ARG A 355 17.75 41.19 28.51
C ARG A 355 16.55 40.91 27.60
N VAL A 356 16.39 41.73 26.59
CA VAL A 356 15.49 41.49 25.46
C VAL A 356 16.30 40.81 24.38
N VAL A 357 15.84 39.65 23.88
CA VAL A 357 16.43 38.95 22.75
C VAL A 357 15.41 38.79 21.66
N VAL A 358 15.69 39.26 20.46
CA VAL A 358 14.86 39.26 19.28
C VAL A 358 15.46 38.34 18.22
N LYS A 359 14.64 37.47 17.64
CA LYS A 359 14.99 36.57 16.53
C LYS A 359 13.98 36.70 15.42
N GLY A 360 14.44 36.81 14.18
CA GLY A 360 13.50 36.93 13.08
C GLY A 360 14.13 37.04 11.69
N ALA A 361 13.32 37.45 10.73
CA ALA A 361 13.81 37.70 9.38
C ALA A 361 14.88 38.80 9.36
N PRO A 362 15.98 38.63 8.62
CA PRO A 362 17.11 39.60 8.62
C PRO A 362 16.65 41.03 8.38
N GLU A 363 15.81 41.29 7.39
CA GLU A 363 15.27 42.60 7.06
C GLU A 363 14.39 43.18 8.17
N ALA A 364 13.62 42.34 8.87
CA ALA A 364 12.75 42.79 9.97
C ALA A 364 13.57 43.16 11.24
N VAL A 365 14.67 42.43 11.51
CA VAL A 365 15.58 42.72 12.61
C VAL A 365 16.44 43.94 12.27
N ALA A 366 17.00 44.02 11.05
CA ALA A 366 17.82 45.12 10.58
C ALA A 366 17.10 46.48 10.62
N SER A 367 15.81 46.52 10.28
CA SER A 367 15.00 47.75 10.35
C SER A 367 14.79 48.27 11.75
N ARG A 368 14.96 47.45 12.80
CA ARG A 368 14.80 47.78 14.22
C ARG A 368 16.09 47.92 14.98
N ALA A 369 17.22 47.51 14.37
CA ALA A 369 18.53 47.64 14.94
C ALA A 369 19.09 49.06 14.70
N THR A 370 19.56 49.67 15.77
CA THR A 370 20.24 50.97 15.75
C THR A 370 21.74 50.86 15.99
N ARG A 371 22.20 49.67 16.36
CA ARG A 371 23.60 49.34 16.62
C ARG A 371 23.95 47.98 16.04
N VAL A 372 25.23 47.77 15.76
CA VAL A 372 25.80 46.48 15.39
C VAL A 372 26.91 46.15 16.38
N LEU A 373 26.96 44.89 16.85
CA LEU A 373 28.01 44.43 17.72
C LEU A 373 29.27 44.13 16.88
N THR A 374 30.37 44.84 17.13
CA THR A 374 31.69 44.63 16.53
C THR A 374 32.67 44.05 17.57
N PRO A 375 33.89 43.59 17.20
CA PRO A 375 34.87 43.16 18.14
C PRO A 375 35.31 44.28 19.11
N SER A 376 35.12 45.55 18.74
CA SER A 376 35.39 46.72 19.54
C SER A 376 34.25 47.12 20.52
N GLY A 377 33.09 46.47 20.37
CA GLY A 377 31.86 46.76 21.11
C GLY A 377 30.67 47.22 20.23
N PRO A 378 29.57 47.63 20.81
CA PRO A 378 28.40 48.08 20.07
C PRO A 378 28.65 49.44 19.38
N GLU A 379 28.63 49.45 18.05
CA GLU A 379 28.78 50.65 17.20
C GLU A 379 27.44 51.08 16.61
N ALA A 380 27.29 52.33 16.18
CA ALA A 380 26.09 52.80 15.50
C ALA A 380 25.90 52.10 14.17
N MET A 381 24.68 51.68 13.87
CA MET A 381 24.30 51.07 12.60
C MET A 381 24.25 52.12 11.51
N SER A 382 25.24 52.11 10.60
CA SER A 382 25.17 52.93 9.35
C SER A 382 24.30 52.25 8.30
N GLU A 383 23.88 52.98 7.28
CA GLU A 383 23.13 52.39 6.14
C GLU A 383 24.01 51.42 5.36
N GLU A 384 25.31 51.77 5.19
CA GLU A 384 26.30 50.90 4.54
C GLU A 384 26.45 49.56 5.27
N ASN A 385 26.53 49.59 6.64
CA ASN A 385 26.60 48.38 7.45
C ASN A 385 25.30 47.55 7.32
N ARG A 386 24.14 48.21 7.27
CA ARG A 386 22.85 47.57 7.09
C ARG A 386 22.76 46.84 5.77
N GLU A 387 23.14 47.51 4.68
CA GLU A 387 23.13 46.92 3.33
C GLU A 387 24.11 45.74 3.26
N ALA A 388 25.30 45.85 3.85
CA ALA A 388 26.29 44.77 3.87
C ALA A 388 25.77 43.52 4.60
N LEU A 389 25.12 43.69 5.77
CA LEU A 389 24.56 42.62 6.57
C LEU A 389 23.37 41.95 5.84
N LEU A 390 22.55 42.70 5.14
CA LEU A 390 21.47 42.15 4.34
C LEU A 390 21.99 41.42 3.09
N ALA A 391 23.02 41.94 2.44
CA ALA A 391 23.67 41.24 1.32
C ALA A 391 24.29 39.91 1.75
N GLU A 392 24.87 39.85 2.96
CA GLU A 392 25.39 38.61 3.54
C GLU A 392 24.28 37.62 3.88
N ALA A 393 23.16 38.13 4.42
CA ALA A 393 21.96 37.28 4.64
C ALA A 393 21.42 36.70 3.30
N GLU A 394 21.42 37.50 2.26
CA GLU A 394 21.00 37.04 0.93
C GLU A 394 22.00 36.02 0.34
N ALA A 395 23.29 36.20 0.53
CA ALA A 395 24.29 35.23 0.10
C ALA A 395 24.10 33.86 0.80
N LEU A 396 23.89 33.87 2.12
CA LEU A 396 23.55 32.65 2.86
C LEU A 396 22.23 31.99 2.37
N ALA A 397 21.22 32.81 2.06
CA ALA A 397 19.97 32.30 1.50
C ALA A 397 20.15 31.74 0.07
N GLN A 398 21.11 32.28 -0.72
CA GLN A 398 21.50 31.75 -2.03
C GLN A 398 22.19 30.38 -1.91
N ASP A 399 22.87 30.10 -0.82
CA ASP A 399 23.44 28.79 -0.47
C ASP A 399 22.40 27.79 0.02
N GLY A 400 21.11 28.15 0.00
CA GLY A 400 20.00 27.27 0.39
C GLY A 400 19.68 27.26 1.89
N LEU A 401 20.32 28.13 2.67
CA LEU A 401 20.10 28.20 4.10
C LEU A 401 18.85 29.05 4.45
N ARG A 402 18.16 28.64 5.49
CA ARG A 402 17.15 29.48 6.15
C ARG A 402 17.85 30.44 7.09
N VAL A 403 17.85 31.70 6.75
CA VAL A 403 18.61 32.70 7.52
C VAL A 403 17.71 33.38 8.53
N LEU A 404 18.18 33.44 9.78
CA LEU A 404 17.59 34.20 10.87
C LEU A 404 18.61 35.16 11.42
N ALA A 405 18.19 36.38 11.77
CA ALA A 405 19.00 37.35 12.47
C ALA A 405 18.63 37.35 13.97
N LEU A 406 19.64 37.59 14.79
CA LEU A 406 19.49 37.83 16.23
C LEU A 406 19.93 39.25 16.56
N ALA A 407 19.21 39.86 17.50
CA ALA A 407 19.53 41.14 18.08
C ALA A 407 19.12 41.16 19.55
N GLU A 408 19.74 42.04 20.33
CA GLU A 408 19.46 42.16 21.74
C GLU A 408 19.49 43.61 22.23
N LYS A 409 19.02 43.82 23.45
CA LYS A 409 19.24 45.00 24.23
C LYS A 409 19.03 44.73 25.72
N PRO A 410 19.58 45.58 26.63
CA PRO A 410 19.22 45.54 28.07
C PRO A 410 17.73 45.82 28.25
N ALA A 411 17.10 45.08 29.20
CA ALA A 411 15.73 45.35 29.64
C ALA A 411 15.76 46.09 30.98
N GLY A 412 15.06 47.22 31.06
CA GLY A 412 14.84 47.95 32.33
C GLY A 412 13.93 47.22 33.31
N PRO A 413 13.81 47.66 34.56
CA PRO A 413 12.92 47.09 35.56
C PRO A 413 11.47 47.51 35.32
N GLY A 414 10.74 46.89 34.50
CA GLY A 414 9.31 47.17 34.22
C GLY A 414 8.78 46.34 33.09
N ALA A 415 7.44 46.25 32.92
CA ALA A 415 6.85 45.64 31.75
C ALA A 415 7.14 46.53 30.53
N LEU A 416 7.71 46.00 29.49
CA LEU A 416 7.90 46.68 28.21
C LEU A 416 6.68 46.37 27.31
N THR A 417 6.19 47.41 26.62
CA THR A 417 5.31 47.15 25.48
C THR A 417 6.08 46.43 24.36
N ARG A 418 5.38 45.82 23.48
CA ARG A 418 6.01 45.10 22.35
C ARG A 418 6.88 46.01 21.50
N ASP A 419 6.38 47.21 21.17
CA ASP A 419 7.12 48.15 20.30
C ASP A 419 8.37 48.70 21.01
N GLU A 420 8.28 48.90 22.32
CA GLU A 420 9.48 49.24 23.13
C GLU A 420 10.46 48.09 23.17
N ALA A 421 10.01 46.83 23.29
CA ALA A 421 10.90 45.67 23.29
C ALA A 421 11.64 45.48 21.94
N GLU A 422 10.93 45.75 20.83
CA GLU A 422 11.43 45.49 19.48
C GLU A 422 12.10 46.72 18.82
N SER A 423 12.39 47.77 19.50
CA SER A 423 13.08 48.98 18.99
C SER A 423 14.43 49.22 19.66
N GLY A 424 15.34 49.92 18.98
CA GLY A 424 16.65 50.29 19.52
C GLY A 424 17.56 49.08 19.78
N LEU A 425 17.49 48.06 18.97
CA LEU A 425 18.23 46.81 19.13
C LEU A 425 19.68 46.93 18.69
N THR A 426 20.55 46.08 19.25
CA THR A 426 21.91 45.83 18.79
C THR A 426 21.94 44.54 18.01
N TRP A 427 22.29 44.59 16.73
CA TRP A 427 22.42 43.44 15.87
C TRP A 427 23.62 42.57 16.32
N LEU A 428 23.38 41.26 16.51
CA LEU A 428 24.41 40.30 16.92
C LEU A 428 24.98 39.50 15.75
N GLY A 429 24.12 39.08 14.82
CA GLY A 429 24.54 38.30 13.66
C GLY A 429 23.43 37.52 13.01
N LEU A 430 23.86 36.61 12.11
CA LEU A 430 23.01 35.73 11.34
C LEU A 430 23.26 34.27 11.72
N ILE A 431 22.18 33.49 11.75
CA ILE A 431 22.22 32.05 11.86
C ILE A 431 21.67 31.48 10.55
N GLY A 432 22.49 30.77 9.80
CA GLY A 432 22.11 29.98 8.66
C GLY A 432 21.75 28.56 9.08
N LEU A 433 20.51 28.20 8.89
CA LEU A 433 19.96 26.90 9.25
C LEU A 433 19.71 26.08 7.98
N HIS A 434 20.00 24.80 8.01
CA HIS A 434 19.54 23.87 6.97
C HIS A 434 18.77 22.70 7.58
N ASP A 435 17.91 22.10 6.77
CA ASP A 435 17.26 20.85 7.07
C ASP A 435 18.00 19.77 6.28
N PRO A 436 18.79 18.90 6.95
CA PRO A 436 19.66 17.97 6.26
C PRO A 436 18.86 16.96 5.43
N PRO A 437 19.31 16.62 4.22
CA PRO A 437 18.71 15.57 3.44
C PRO A 437 18.88 14.21 4.13
N ARG A 438 17.86 13.37 4.07
CA ARG A 438 17.97 11.99 4.59
C ARG A 438 19.05 11.21 3.82
N PRO A 439 19.89 10.43 4.49
CA PRO A 439 20.93 9.63 3.82
C PRO A 439 20.37 8.66 2.78
N GLU A 440 19.17 8.14 3.03
CA GLU A 440 18.49 7.17 2.18
C GLU A 440 17.80 7.81 0.96
N ALA A 441 17.60 9.13 0.94
CA ALA A 441 16.85 9.82 -0.13
C ALA A 441 17.56 9.68 -1.49
N ARG A 442 18.89 9.89 -1.53
CA ARG A 442 19.64 9.81 -2.78
C ARG A 442 19.62 8.43 -3.43
N PRO A 443 19.93 7.32 -2.73
CA PRO A 443 19.77 5.98 -3.30
C PRO A 443 18.35 5.66 -3.75
N ALA A 444 17.35 6.15 -3.03
CA ALA A 444 15.96 5.94 -3.36
C ALA A 444 15.53 6.66 -4.65
N LEU A 445 15.95 7.91 -4.83
CA LEU A 445 15.70 8.68 -6.06
C LEU A 445 16.39 8.05 -7.28
N GLU A 446 17.62 7.56 -7.12
CA GLU A 446 18.34 6.83 -8.16
C GLU A 446 17.63 5.53 -8.54
N ALA A 447 17.07 4.80 -7.56
CA ALA A 447 16.27 3.62 -7.81
C ALA A 447 14.97 3.97 -8.56
N CYS A 448 14.30 5.08 -8.26
CA CYS A 448 13.14 5.58 -9.03
C CYS A 448 13.55 5.88 -10.48
N ARG A 449 14.65 6.60 -10.69
CA ARG A 449 15.18 6.92 -12.02
C ARG A 449 15.45 5.66 -12.84
N THR A 450 16.14 4.70 -12.25
CA THR A 450 16.44 3.40 -12.89
C THR A 450 15.16 2.61 -13.21
N ALA A 451 14.14 2.75 -12.36
CA ALA A 451 12.84 2.13 -12.54
C ALA A 451 11.92 2.85 -13.54
N GLY A 452 12.39 3.94 -14.16
CA GLY A 452 11.61 4.77 -15.07
C GLY A 452 10.46 5.53 -14.38
N ILE A 453 10.59 5.82 -13.08
CA ILE A 453 9.62 6.59 -12.30
C ILE A 453 10.13 8.03 -12.19
N ARG A 454 9.34 8.98 -12.67
CA ARG A 454 9.66 10.42 -12.54
C ARG A 454 9.39 10.87 -11.10
N VAL A 455 10.32 11.66 -10.55
CA VAL A 455 10.12 12.27 -9.23
C VAL A 455 10.19 13.77 -9.37
N LEU A 456 9.15 14.45 -8.88
CA LEU A 456 9.03 15.90 -8.83
C LEU A 456 9.01 16.34 -7.37
N MET A 457 9.96 17.17 -6.99
CA MET A 457 9.94 17.81 -5.67
C MET A 457 9.05 19.06 -5.71
N VAL A 458 8.04 19.10 -4.86
CA VAL A 458 7.09 20.22 -4.74
C VAL A 458 7.25 20.87 -3.38
N THR A 459 7.57 22.15 -3.32
CA THR A 459 7.85 22.84 -2.05
C THR A 459 7.39 24.29 -2.04
N GLY A 460 7.01 24.79 -0.87
CA GLY A 460 6.75 26.22 -0.63
C GLY A 460 8.02 27.08 -0.55
N ASP A 461 9.21 26.48 -0.55
CA ASP A 461 10.49 27.17 -0.40
C ASP A 461 10.85 28.02 -1.62
N HIS A 462 11.84 28.88 -1.39
CA HIS A 462 12.44 29.70 -2.47
C HIS A 462 13.13 28.80 -3.52
N PRO A 463 13.08 29.13 -4.83
CA PRO A 463 13.68 28.32 -5.89
C PRO A 463 15.15 27.94 -5.67
N LYS A 464 15.96 28.85 -5.14
CA LYS A 464 17.39 28.61 -4.86
C LYS A 464 17.57 27.55 -3.76
N THR A 465 16.80 27.63 -2.68
CA THR A 465 16.79 26.63 -1.59
C THR A 465 16.34 25.27 -2.10
N ALA A 466 15.26 25.24 -2.87
CA ALA A 466 14.75 24.02 -3.49
C ALA A 466 15.80 23.39 -4.43
N ALA A 467 16.50 24.19 -5.23
CA ALA A 467 17.57 23.73 -6.11
C ALA A 467 18.77 23.15 -5.33
N ALA A 468 19.14 23.75 -4.20
CA ALA A 468 20.23 23.26 -3.36
C ALA A 468 19.89 21.88 -2.76
N VAL A 469 18.69 21.73 -2.20
CA VAL A 469 18.22 20.44 -1.66
C VAL A 469 18.10 19.39 -2.76
N ALA A 470 17.52 19.72 -3.92
CA ALA A 470 17.39 18.80 -5.04
C ALA A 470 18.76 18.24 -5.47
N ARG A 471 19.77 19.08 -5.62
CA ARG A 471 21.15 18.65 -5.92
C ARG A 471 21.74 17.77 -4.82
N ALA A 472 21.51 18.11 -3.56
CA ALA A 472 22.02 17.34 -2.42
C ALA A 472 21.46 15.91 -2.38
N VAL A 473 20.18 15.73 -2.75
CA VAL A 473 19.53 14.41 -2.83
C VAL A 473 19.76 13.71 -4.18
N GLY A 474 20.52 14.31 -5.10
CA GLY A 474 20.79 13.71 -6.43
C GLY A 474 19.65 13.82 -7.42
N LEU A 475 18.69 14.71 -7.17
CA LEU A 475 17.66 15.09 -8.14
C LEU A 475 18.21 16.27 -8.95
N GLU A 476 18.59 16.01 -10.19
CA GLU A 476 19.04 17.09 -11.07
C GLU A 476 17.85 18.03 -11.30
N PRO A 477 17.97 19.33 -10.93
CA PRO A 477 16.80 20.20 -10.89
C PRO A 477 16.20 20.48 -12.28
N GLY A 478 16.95 20.30 -13.36
CA GLY A 478 16.48 20.62 -14.71
C GLY A 478 15.90 22.02 -14.77
N GLN A 479 14.70 22.15 -15.33
CA GLN A 479 13.91 23.38 -15.22
C GLN A 479 13.24 23.41 -13.83
N ILE A 480 13.42 24.52 -13.10
CA ILE A 480 12.70 24.81 -11.85
C ILE A 480 11.51 25.68 -12.22
N LEU A 481 10.31 25.19 -11.93
CA LEU A 481 9.08 25.96 -12.08
C LEU A 481 8.72 26.62 -10.75
N THR A 482 8.05 27.75 -10.82
CA THR A 482 7.47 28.40 -9.62
C THR A 482 5.96 28.32 -9.65
N GLY A 483 5.31 28.42 -8.48
CA GLY A 483 3.86 28.47 -8.41
C GLY A 483 3.26 29.59 -9.26
N ALA A 484 3.89 30.78 -9.25
CA ALA A 484 3.44 31.92 -10.08
C ALA A 484 3.53 31.66 -11.59
N GLU A 485 4.54 30.93 -12.05
CA GLU A 485 4.61 30.49 -13.45
C GLU A 485 3.50 29.50 -13.78
N LEU A 486 3.23 28.54 -12.88
CA LEU A 486 2.13 27.61 -13.06
C LEU A 486 0.76 28.29 -13.13
N ASP A 487 0.54 29.37 -12.35
CA ASP A 487 -0.72 30.15 -12.38
C ASP A 487 -0.99 30.81 -13.74
N GLY A 488 0.09 31.14 -14.47
CA GLY A 488 0.00 31.76 -15.81
C GLY A 488 -0.23 30.81 -16.97
N LEU A 489 -0.12 29.49 -16.74
CA LEU A 489 -0.21 28.44 -17.76
C LEU A 489 -1.61 27.83 -17.81
N THR A 490 -2.03 27.40 -18.99
CA THR A 490 -3.18 26.52 -19.20
C THR A 490 -2.84 25.09 -18.69
N ASP A 491 -3.82 24.22 -18.51
CA ASP A 491 -3.57 22.85 -18.05
C ASP A 491 -2.75 22.02 -19.05
N GLU A 492 -2.86 22.32 -20.34
CA GLU A 492 -2.03 21.72 -21.39
C GLU A 492 -0.56 22.15 -21.27
N GLU A 493 -0.32 23.46 -21.12
CA GLU A 493 1.01 24.03 -20.95
C GLU A 493 1.67 23.58 -19.64
N VAL A 494 0.88 23.40 -18.56
CA VAL A 494 1.37 22.81 -17.30
C VAL A 494 1.89 21.39 -17.53
N ARG A 495 1.17 20.58 -18.30
CA ARG A 495 1.59 19.22 -18.63
C ARG A 495 2.93 19.22 -19.38
N GLU A 496 3.08 20.08 -20.39
CA GLU A 496 4.33 20.20 -21.16
C GLU A 496 5.49 20.71 -20.29
N ALA A 497 5.26 21.73 -19.46
CA ALA A 497 6.27 22.28 -18.56
C ALA A 497 6.76 21.25 -17.54
N LEU A 498 5.88 20.37 -17.06
CA LEU A 498 6.23 19.30 -16.11
C LEU A 498 7.08 18.18 -16.73
N GLU A 499 7.16 18.05 -18.07
CA GLU A 499 8.04 17.03 -18.69
C GLU A 499 9.52 17.29 -18.42
N GLY A 500 9.94 18.57 -18.39
CA GLY A 500 11.33 18.98 -18.16
C GLY A 500 11.64 19.39 -16.71
N ALA A 501 10.64 19.45 -15.84
CA ALA A 501 10.80 19.93 -14.48
C ALA A 501 11.05 18.78 -13.47
N ALA A 502 12.00 18.99 -12.56
CA ALA A 502 12.21 18.13 -11.40
C ALA A 502 11.86 18.83 -10.08
N VAL A 503 11.60 20.13 -10.11
CA VAL A 503 11.31 20.95 -8.93
C VAL A 503 10.22 21.98 -9.25
N VAL A 504 9.23 22.06 -8.35
CA VAL A 504 8.27 23.18 -8.31
C VAL A 504 8.45 23.89 -6.97
N ALA A 505 8.88 25.15 -7.01
CA ALA A 505 9.16 25.99 -5.86
C ALA A 505 8.03 27.01 -5.63
N ARG A 506 7.90 27.57 -4.42
CA ARG A 506 6.82 28.48 -4.04
C ARG A 506 5.43 27.90 -4.35
N ALA A 507 5.31 26.57 -4.27
CA ALA A 507 4.06 25.88 -4.51
C ALA A 507 3.05 26.08 -3.39
N THR A 508 1.79 26.21 -3.76
CA THR A 508 0.63 26.18 -2.85
C THR A 508 -0.04 24.79 -2.89
N PRO A 509 -0.98 24.50 -2.00
CA PRO A 509 -1.77 23.26 -2.05
C PRO A 509 -2.52 23.07 -3.37
N GLU A 510 -3.03 24.15 -3.93
CA GLU A 510 -3.76 24.15 -5.22
C GLU A 510 -2.83 23.73 -6.37
N HIS A 511 -1.56 24.16 -6.33
CA HIS A 511 -0.56 23.75 -7.31
C HIS A 511 -0.28 22.25 -7.21
N LYS A 512 -0.18 21.67 -5.99
CA LYS A 512 -0.01 20.22 -5.82
C LYS A 512 -1.17 19.45 -6.46
N LEU A 513 -2.41 19.87 -6.22
CA LEU A 513 -3.58 19.25 -6.84
C LEU A 513 -3.56 19.39 -8.37
N ARG A 514 -3.20 20.56 -8.90
CA ARG A 514 -3.12 20.83 -10.33
C ARG A 514 -2.06 19.97 -11.03
N ILE A 515 -0.90 19.78 -10.40
CA ILE A 515 0.16 18.87 -10.88
C ILE A 515 -0.36 17.44 -11.01
N VAL A 516 -1.06 16.93 -9.97
CA VAL A 516 -1.65 15.60 -9.96
C VAL A 516 -2.62 15.42 -11.11
N THR A 517 -3.58 16.34 -11.28
CA THR A 517 -4.60 16.26 -12.32
C THR A 517 -4.00 16.36 -13.72
N ALA A 518 -2.98 17.20 -13.91
CA ALA A 518 -2.26 17.33 -15.18
C ALA A 518 -1.54 16.04 -15.58
N TRP A 519 -0.84 15.41 -14.64
CA TRP A 519 -0.17 14.13 -14.88
C TRP A 519 -1.16 12.97 -15.13
N GLN A 520 -2.26 12.92 -14.37
CA GLN A 520 -3.31 11.92 -14.60
C GLN A 520 -3.97 12.07 -15.98
N ALA A 521 -4.20 13.31 -16.41
CA ALA A 521 -4.71 13.61 -17.76
C ALA A 521 -3.72 13.17 -18.86
N ALA A 522 -2.41 13.21 -18.60
CA ALA A 522 -1.37 12.65 -19.48
C ALA A 522 -1.35 11.10 -19.48
N GLY A 523 -2.10 10.45 -18.59
CA GLY A 523 -2.15 9.00 -18.46
C GLY A 523 -1.13 8.42 -17.49
N GLU A 524 -0.44 9.27 -16.71
CA GLU A 524 0.47 8.85 -15.67
C GLU A 524 -0.28 8.25 -14.46
N ARG A 525 0.41 7.37 -13.73
CA ARG A 525 -0.01 6.88 -12.41
C ARG A 525 0.79 7.62 -11.35
N VAL A 526 0.09 8.45 -10.60
CA VAL A 526 0.68 9.47 -9.74
C VAL A 526 0.59 9.08 -8.28
N ALA A 527 1.73 9.06 -7.58
CA ALA A 527 1.75 9.09 -6.14
C ALA A 527 2.05 10.52 -5.64
N VAL A 528 1.43 10.90 -4.54
CA VAL A 528 1.70 12.17 -3.86
C VAL A 528 2.08 11.91 -2.41
N THR A 529 3.10 12.62 -1.92
CA THR A 529 3.42 12.63 -0.49
C THR A 529 2.97 13.94 0.16
N GLY A 530 2.55 13.85 1.42
CA GLY A 530 2.18 15.03 2.20
C GLY A 530 2.11 14.72 3.69
N ASP A 531 2.24 15.76 4.51
CA ASP A 531 2.18 15.66 5.97
C ASP A 531 1.13 16.61 6.59
N GLY A 532 0.71 17.63 5.84
CA GLY A 532 -0.17 18.69 6.29
C GLY A 532 -1.63 18.54 5.90
N VAL A 533 -2.48 19.32 6.55
CA VAL A 533 -3.89 19.48 6.20
C VAL A 533 -4.04 19.98 4.76
N ASN A 534 -3.10 20.83 4.35
CA ASN A 534 -3.08 21.45 3.01
C ASN A 534 -2.82 20.44 1.88
N ASP A 535 -2.24 19.28 2.20
CA ASP A 535 -1.94 18.25 1.24
C ASP A 535 -3.12 17.29 0.99
N ALA A 536 -4.10 17.29 1.87
CA ALA A 536 -5.22 16.35 1.83
C ALA A 536 -5.96 16.29 0.48
N PRO A 537 -6.25 17.42 -0.21
CA PRO A 537 -6.89 17.39 -1.51
C PRO A 537 -6.03 16.67 -2.58
N ALA A 538 -4.72 16.93 -2.59
CA ALA A 538 -3.80 16.29 -3.52
C ALA A 538 -3.60 14.79 -3.19
N LEU A 539 -3.52 14.43 -1.89
CA LEU A 539 -3.45 13.05 -1.41
C LEU A 539 -4.68 12.24 -1.83
N ALA A 540 -5.88 12.82 -1.67
CA ALA A 540 -7.13 12.16 -2.03
C ALA A 540 -7.34 12.04 -3.56
N ALA A 541 -6.82 12.97 -4.34
CA ALA A 541 -6.95 13.00 -5.81
C ALA A 541 -5.92 12.09 -6.51
N ALA A 542 -4.79 11.81 -5.88
CA ALA A 542 -3.73 10.98 -6.46
C ALA A 542 -4.19 9.52 -6.65
N ASP A 543 -3.54 8.79 -7.56
CA ASP A 543 -3.74 7.33 -7.68
C ASP A 543 -3.26 6.60 -6.40
N VAL A 544 -2.24 7.14 -5.72
CA VAL A 544 -1.81 6.72 -4.38
C VAL A 544 -1.44 7.94 -3.54
N GLY A 545 -2.24 8.27 -2.55
CA GLY A 545 -1.90 9.23 -1.51
C GLY A 545 -1.01 8.60 -0.44
N ILE A 546 0.09 9.24 -0.09
CA ILE A 546 1.07 8.73 0.88
C ILE A 546 1.29 9.78 1.97
N ALA A 547 0.90 9.48 3.20
CA ALA A 547 1.07 10.38 4.33
C ALA A 547 2.24 9.98 5.23
N MET A 548 2.83 10.98 5.89
CA MET A 548 3.81 10.76 6.96
C MET A 548 3.09 10.27 8.22
N GLY A 549 3.68 9.31 8.91
CA GLY A 549 3.09 8.68 10.10
C GLY A 549 3.37 9.46 11.38
N ARG A 550 4.63 9.84 11.60
CA ARG A 550 5.06 10.57 12.81
C ARG A 550 4.83 12.07 12.68
N GLY A 551 5.28 12.65 11.56
CA GLY A 551 5.17 14.08 11.28
C GLY A 551 3.83 14.52 10.68
N GLY A 552 3.04 13.56 10.17
CA GLY A 552 1.79 13.85 9.46
C GLY A 552 0.62 14.15 10.38
N THR A 553 -0.26 15.05 9.94
CA THR A 553 -1.53 15.33 10.61
C THR A 553 -2.53 14.18 10.41
N ASP A 554 -3.52 14.07 11.30
CA ASP A 554 -4.59 13.06 11.18
C ASP A 554 -5.32 13.15 9.85
N VAL A 555 -5.50 14.38 9.35
CA VAL A 555 -6.16 14.64 8.06
C VAL A 555 -5.37 14.11 6.88
N ALA A 556 -4.05 14.37 6.85
CA ALA A 556 -3.19 13.83 5.81
C ALA A 556 -3.21 12.30 5.83
N ARG A 557 -3.12 11.69 7.04
CA ARG A 557 -3.22 10.24 7.21
C ARG A 557 -4.55 9.69 6.74
N GLU A 558 -5.67 10.37 7.04
CA GLU A 558 -6.99 9.91 6.61
C GLU A 558 -7.25 10.09 5.12
N ALA A 559 -6.72 11.13 4.50
CA ALA A 559 -6.83 11.35 3.06
C ALA A 559 -5.93 10.40 2.24
N SER A 560 -4.96 9.73 2.89
CA SER A 560 -3.97 8.89 2.23
C SER A 560 -4.40 7.42 2.13
N ASP A 561 -3.84 6.73 1.15
CA ASP A 561 -3.96 5.28 0.94
C ASP A 561 -2.89 4.50 1.69
N VAL A 562 -1.73 5.12 1.89
CA VAL A 562 -0.56 4.53 2.56
C VAL A 562 -0.01 5.52 3.58
N VAL A 563 0.38 5.03 4.75
CA VAL A 563 1.03 5.81 5.80
C VAL A 563 2.44 5.26 6.04
N LEU A 564 3.44 6.14 5.98
CA LEU A 564 4.84 5.78 6.24
C LEU A 564 5.14 5.91 7.74
N ALA A 565 5.28 4.81 8.44
CA ALA A 565 5.54 4.82 9.90
C ALA A 565 6.90 5.41 10.29
N ASP A 566 7.84 5.53 9.35
CA ASP A 566 9.21 6.06 9.53
C ASP A 566 9.43 7.42 8.86
N ASP A 567 8.44 7.96 8.15
CA ASP A 567 8.48 9.21 7.38
C ASP A 567 9.60 9.24 6.31
N ASP A 568 10.06 8.08 5.84
CA ASP A 568 11.21 7.94 4.94
C ASP A 568 10.77 7.70 3.49
N PHE A 569 11.25 8.53 2.56
CA PHE A 569 11.00 8.38 1.12
C PHE A 569 11.46 7.00 0.58
N ALA A 570 12.54 6.43 1.13
CA ALA A 570 13.01 5.11 0.71
C ALA A 570 11.98 4.00 1.00
N THR A 571 11.08 4.20 1.96
CA THR A 571 9.97 3.28 2.22
C THR A 571 8.97 3.26 1.06
N ILE A 572 8.77 4.38 0.35
CA ILE A 572 7.94 4.45 -0.87
C ILE A 572 8.55 3.55 -1.94
N VAL A 573 9.86 3.66 -2.16
CA VAL A 573 10.57 2.83 -3.15
C VAL A 573 10.46 1.34 -2.80
N ARG A 574 10.61 0.99 -1.52
CA ARG A 574 10.38 -0.39 -1.04
C ARG A 574 8.94 -0.85 -1.29
N ALA A 575 7.97 0.06 -1.14
CA ALA A 575 6.56 -0.23 -1.42
C ALA A 575 6.31 -0.46 -2.92
N VAL A 576 6.92 0.33 -3.79
CA VAL A 576 6.87 0.14 -5.25
C VAL A 576 7.45 -1.23 -5.64
N VAL A 577 8.61 -1.60 -5.07
CA VAL A 577 9.21 -2.93 -5.30
C VAL A 577 8.23 -4.04 -4.92
N GLU A 578 7.61 -3.96 -3.73
CA GLU A 578 6.62 -4.97 -3.31
C GLU A 578 5.40 -5.00 -4.23
N GLY A 579 4.86 -3.86 -4.64
CA GLY A 579 3.76 -3.81 -5.60
C GLY A 579 4.11 -4.50 -6.93
N ARG A 580 5.32 -4.27 -7.47
CA ARG A 580 5.82 -4.95 -8.67
C ARG A 580 5.97 -6.46 -8.46
N VAL A 581 6.49 -6.89 -7.31
CA VAL A 581 6.61 -8.31 -6.95
C VAL A 581 5.24 -8.99 -6.90
N LEU A 582 4.27 -8.35 -6.23
CA LEU A 582 2.93 -8.90 -6.08
C LEU A 582 2.23 -9.08 -7.43
N PHE A 583 2.30 -8.07 -8.29
CA PHE A 583 1.73 -8.15 -9.63
C PHE A 583 2.41 -9.24 -10.47
N ALA A 584 3.75 -9.34 -10.42
CA ALA A 584 4.49 -10.40 -11.12
C ALA A 584 4.08 -11.79 -10.62
N ASN A 585 3.94 -11.97 -9.31
CA ASN A 585 3.54 -13.24 -8.71
C ASN A 585 2.08 -13.61 -9.07
N LEU A 586 1.16 -12.63 -9.07
CA LEU A 586 -0.21 -12.85 -9.53
C LEU A 586 -0.24 -13.32 -10.99
N ARG A 587 0.53 -12.70 -11.88
CA ARG A 587 0.65 -13.15 -13.29
C ARG A 587 1.18 -14.57 -13.39
N LYS A 588 2.15 -14.96 -12.57
CA LYS A 588 2.69 -16.33 -12.53
C LYS A 588 1.62 -17.33 -12.09
N ALA A 589 0.86 -17.02 -11.05
CA ALA A 589 -0.23 -17.85 -10.56
C ALA A 589 -1.31 -18.06 -11.62
N VAL A 590 -1.80 -16.96 -12.23
CA VAL A 590 -2.81 -17.01 -13.30
C VAL A 590 -2.30 -17.79 -14.52
N ARG A 591 -1.05 -17.57 -14.93
CA ARG A 591 -0.44 -18.30 -16.05
C ARG A 591 -0.37 -19.81 -15.80
N TYR A 592 0.08 -20.21 -14.61
CA TYR A 592 0.11 -21.59 -14.19
C TYR A 592 -1.29 -22.22 -14.20
N TYR A 593 -2.23 -21.57 -13.56
CA TYR A 593 -3.61 -21.99 -13.47
C TYR A 593 -4.25 -22.25 -14.85
N LEU A 594 -4.18 -21.25 -15.73
CA LEU A 594 -4.74 -21.35 -17.08
C LEU A 594 -4.06 -22.43 -17.92
N ALA A 595 -2.74 -22.62 -17.73
CA ALA A 595 -2.02 -23.68 -18.43
C ALA A 595 -2.48 -25.08 -18.00
N CYS A 596 -2.70 -25.31 -16.71
CA CYS A 596 -3.23 -26.56 -16.20
C CYS A 596 -4.67 -26.83 -16.70
N LYS A 597 -5.55 -25.84 -16.63
CA LYS A 597 -6.95 -25.98 -17.14
C LYS A 597 -6.96 -26.30 -18.64
N ALA A 598 -6.17 -25.58 -19.44
CA ALA A 598 -6.06 -25.85 -20.89
C ALA A 598 -5.48 -27.25 -21.18
N ALA A 599 -4.49 -27.69 -20.42
CA ALA A 599 -3.93 -29.03 -20.55
C ALA A 599 -4.95 -30.13 -20.22
N LEU A 600 -5.72 -29.93 -19.12
CA LEU A 600 -6.75 -30.88 -18.70
C LEU A 600 -7.83 -31.07 -19.79
N ALA A 601 -8.35 -29.95 -20.30
CA ALA A 601 -9.32 -29.98 -21.39
C ALA A 601 -8.78 -30.70 -22.64
N ALA A 602 -7.52 -30.41 -23.01
CA ALA A 602 -6.88 -31.03 -24.17
C ALA A 602 -6.65 -32.54 -23.98
N VAL A 603 -6.23 -33.01 -22.82
CA VAL A 603 -6.01 -34.44 -22.51
C VAL A 603 -7.33 -35.21 -22.59
N VAL A 604 -8.40 -34.65 -22.00
CA VAL A 604 -9.72 -35.28 -22.03
C VAL A 604 -10.28 -35.31 -23.49
N LEU A 605 -10.17 -34.20 -24.20
CA LEU A 605 -10.62 -34.13 -25.60
C LEU A 605 -9.86 -35.14 -26.51
N LEU A 606 -8.55 -35.24 -26.35
CA LEU A 606 -7.74 -36.21 -27.07
C LEU A 606 -8.23 -37.66 -26.83
N SER A 607 -8.48 -38.00 -25.57
CA SER A 607 -8.96 -39.35 -25.21
C SER A 607 -10.30 -39.65 -25.84
N VAL A 608 -11.21 -38.67 -25.87
CA VAL A 608 -12.51 -38.80 -26.54
C VAL A 608 -12.35 -39.00 -28.06
N LEU A 609 -11.50 -38.18 -28.71
CA LEU A 609 -11.24 -38.25 -30.14
C LEU A 609 -10.62 -39.61 -30.57
N LEU A 610 -9.74 -40.16 -29.73
CA LEU A 610 -9.09 -41.45 -29.96
C LEU A 610 -10.01 -42.65 -29.61
N GLY A 611 -11.20 -42.41 -29.13
CA GLY A 611 -12.08 -43.49 -28.75
C GLY A 611 -11.68 -44.19 -27.42
N LEU A 612 -10.82 -43.58 -26.59
CA LEU A 612 -10.34 -44.11 -25.33
C LEU A 612 -11.25 -43.63 -24.17
N SER A 613 -11.18 -44.31 -23.02
CA SER A 613 -11.86 -43.82 -21.83
C SER A 613 -11.20 -42.54 -21.30
N VAL A 614 -11.93 -41.72 -20.51
CA VAL A 614 -11.38 -40.50 -19.90
C VAL A 614 -10.22 -40.86 -18.96
N PRO A 615 -9.09 -40.18 -19.07
CA PRO A 615 -7.83 -40.56 -18.39
C PRO A 615 -7.86 -40.35 -16.87
N PHE A 616 -8.90 -39.73 -16.35
CA PHE A 616 -9.07 -39.46 -14.92
C PHE A 616 -10.44 -39.87 -14.43
N ALA A 617 -10.52 -40.52 -13.29
CA ALA A 617 -11.78 -40.72 -12.58
C ALA A 617 -12.26 -39.37 -12.01
N PRO A 618 -13.56 -39.12 -11.83
CA PRO A 618 -14.07 -37.87 -11.28
C PRO A 618 -13.46 -37.51 -9.94
N VAL A 619 -13.28 -38.46 -9.02
CA VAL A 619 -12.61 -38.25 -7.74
C VAL A 619 -11.16 -37.82 -7.90
N GLN A 620 -10.45 -38.32 -8.92
CA GLN A 620 -9.08 -37.89 -9.22
C GLN A 620 -9.04 -36.44 -9.70
N ILE A 621 -9.99 -36.02 -10.55
CA ILE A 621 -10.13 -34.62 -10.99
C ILE A 621 -10.29 -33.70 -9.80
N ILE A 622 -11.21 -34.01 -8.87
CA ILE A 622 -11.47 -33.21 -7.68
C ILE A 622 -10.22 -33.09 -6.80
N VAL A 623 -9.50 -34.20 -6.60
CA VAL A 623 -8.25 -34.18 -5.81
C VAL A 623 -7.14 -33.40 -6.51
N MET A 624 -7.07 -33.49 -7.85
CA MET A 624 -6.12 -32.68 -8.64
C MET A 624 -6.40 -31.19 -8.48
N GLU A 625 -7.65 -30.76 -8.52
CA GLU A 625 -8.06 -29.38 -8.30
C GLU A 625 -7.66 -28.92 -6.89
N LEU A 626 -7.99 -29.67 -5.85
CA LEU A 626 -7.63 -29.32 -4.47
C LEU A 626 -6.11 -29.09 -4.28
N PHE A 627 -5.26 -29.94 -4.88
CA PHE A 627 -3.83 -29.78 -4.80
C PHE A 627 -3.30 -28.63 -5.67
N MET A 628 -3.87 -28.48 -6.86
CA MET A 628 -3.44 -27.51 -7.85
C MET A 628 -3.77 -26.08 -7.42
N ASP A 629 -5.02 -25.86 -7.05
CA ASP A 629 -5.56 -24.50 -6.94
C ASP A 629 -5.13 -23.82 -5.66
N LEU A 630 -5.41 -24.41 -4.52
CA LEU A 630 -5.19 -23.71 -3.26
C LEU A 630 -3.73 -23.64 -2.84
N ALA A 631 -3.05 -24.80 -2.93
CA ALA A 631 -1.66 -24.88 -2.44
C ALA A 631 -0.67 -24.23 -3.42
N ALA A 632 -0.82 -24.47 -4.74
CA ALA A 632 0.05 -23.88 -5.75
C ALA A 632 -0.14 -22.37 -5.86
N SER A 633 -1.38 -21.89 -5.80
CA SER A 633 -1.67 -20.45 -5.81
C SER A 633 -1.06 -19.74 -4.61
N ALA A 634 -1.22 -20.27 -3.41
CA ALA A 634 -0.55 -19.73 -2.21
C ALA A 634 0.98 -19.76 -2.34
N ALA A 635 1.55 -20.79 -2.98
CA ALA A 635 2.97 -20.90 -3.21
C ALA A 635 3.50 -19.80 -4.17
N PHE A 636 2.76 -19.47 -5.24
CA PHE A 636 3.14 -18.38 -6.15
C PHE A 636 3.03 -17.01 -5.48
N VAL A 637 2.01 -16.77 -4.67
CA VAL A 637 1.86 -15.51 -3.92
C VAL A 637 3.03 -15.31 -2.95
N ALA A 638 3.57 -16.39 -2.38
CA ALA A 638 4.72 -16.36 -1.49
C ALA A 638 6.07 -16.22 -2.22
N GLU A 639 6.11 -16.23 -3.54
CA GLU A 639 7.35 -16.19 -4.32
C GLU A 639 8.14 -14.90 -4.08
N PRO A 640 9.46 -14.99 -3.81
CA PRO A 640 10.34 -13.82 -3.75
C PRO A 640 10.39 -13.06 -5.08
N GLY A 641 10.63 -11.75 -5.00
CA GLY A 641 10.80 -10.91 -6.19
C GLY A 641 11.98 -11.37 -7.05
N GLU A 642 11.83 -11.25 -8.38
CA GLU A 642 12.92 -11.47 -9.32
C GLU A 642 13.93 -10.31 -9.26
N SER A 643 15.21 -10.60 -9.51
CA SER A 643 16.24 -9.57 -9.73
C SER A 643 15.87 -8.69 -10.93
N GLY A 644 16.19 -7.40 -10.89
CA GLY A 644 15.99 -6.47 -11.99
C GLY A 644 14.55 -5.99 -12.19
N LEU A 645 13.64 -6.14 -11.21
CA LEU A 645 12.29 -5.54 -11.30
C LEU A 645 12.33 -4.01 -11.32
N MET A 646 13.35 -3.39 -10.70
CA MET A 646 13.53 -1.94 -10.67
C MET A 646 14.41 -1.43 -11.82
N SER A 647 14.95 -2.27 -12.68
CA SER A 647 15.61 -1.88 -13.93
C SER A 647 14.67 -1.91 -15.14
N ARG A 648 13.39 -2.14 -14.91
CA ARG A 648 12.36 -2.14 -15.96
C ARG A 648 11.45 -0.91 -15.78
N PRO A 649 11.01 -0.28 -16.91
CA PRO A 649 10.03 0.80 -16.82
C PRO A 649 8.72 0.31 -16.19
N PRO A 650 7.88 1.22 -15.67
CA PRO A 650 6.56 0.89 -15.18
C PRO A 650 5.72 0.25 -16.29
N ARG A 651 4.81 -0.61 -15.89
CA ARG A 651 3.86 -1.21 -16.83
C ARG A 651 2.88 -0.14 -17.33
N ASP A 652 2.58 -0.18 -18.64
CA ASP A 652 1.50 0.64 -19.20
C ASP A 652 0.16 0.28 -18.48
N PRO A 653 -0.50 1.25 -17.84
CA PRO A 653 -1.77 1.03 -17.15
C PRO A 653 -2.89 0.53 -18.07
N ARG A 654 -2.81 0.82 -19.38
CA ARG A 654 -3.77 0.39 -20.40
C ARG A 654 -3.48 -0.99 -20.97
N ALA A 655 -2.32 -1.59 -20.65
CA ALA A 655 -1.96 -2.91 -21.14
C ALA A 655 -2.90 -3.98 -20.56
N ARG A 656 -3.40 -4.87 -21.44
CA ARG A 656 -4.25 -5.99 -21.02
C ARG A 656 -3.50 -6.88 -20.02
N PHE A 657 -4.23 -7.42 -19.04
CA PHE A 657 -3.65 -8.35 -18.07
C PHE A 657 -3.10 -9.61 -18.78
N LEU A 658 -3.87 -10.17 -19.72
CA LEU A 658 -3.44 -11.23 -20.63
C LEU A 658 -2.89 -10.61 -21.92
N ASP A 659 -1.59 -10.37 -21.96
CA ASP A 659 -0.89 -9.97 -23.17
C ASP A 659 -0.56 -11.19 -24.08
N ARG A 660 -0.19 -10.92 -25.32
CA ARG A 660 0.14 -11.98 -26.30
C ARG A 660 1.27 -12.90 -25.83
N ALA A 661 2.25 -12.36 -25.13
CA ALA A 661 3.39 -13.13 -24.60
C ALA A 661 2.94 -14.09 -23.49
N MET A 662 2.06 -13.62 -22.59
CA MET A 662 1.48 -14.43 -21.53
C MET A 662 0.59 -15.55 -22.12
N VAL A 663 -0.29 -15.24 -23.07
CA VAL A 663 -1.12 -16.24 -23.77
C VAL A 663 -0.27 -17.30 -24.45
N ALA A 664 0.76 -16.89 -25.20
CA ALA A 664 1.68 -17.86 -25.82
C ALA A 664 2.45 -18.71 -24.79
N SER A 665 2.75 -18.15 -23.59
CA SER A 665 3.36 -18.89 -22.49
C SER A 665 2.39 -19.90 -21.87
N ILE A 666 1.12 -19.54 -21.71
CA ILE A 666 0.04 -20.42 -21.23
C ILE A 666 -0.08 -21.63 -22.17
N PHE A 667 -0.21 -21.39 -23.48
CA PHE A 667 -0.34 -22.49 -24.46
C PHE A 667 0.91 -23.37 -24.50
N THR A 668 2.11 -22.81 -24.39
CA THR A 668 3.35 -23.59 -24.34
C THR A 668 3.43 -24.48 -23.09
N ALA A 669 3.07 -23.93 -21.94
CA ALA A 669 3.03 -24.66 -20.68
C ALA A 669 1.94 -25.74 -20.69
N ALA A 670 0.76 -25.43 -21.23
CA ALA A 670 -0.32 -26.38 -21.43
C ALA A 670 0.09 -27.53 -22.37
N ALA A 671 0.76 -27.22 -23.49
CA ALA A 671 1.27 -28.22 -24.42
C ALA A 671 2.29 -29.16 -23.77
N GLY A 672 3.19 -28.62 -22.93
CA GLY A 672 4.17 -29.44 -22.20
C GLY A 672 3.50 -30.45 -21.27
N LEU A 673 2.53 -30.01 -20.46
CA LEU A 673 1.80 -30.89 -19.56
C LEU A 673 0.88 -31.85 -20.32
N PHE A 674 0.18 -31.36 -21.34
CA PHE A 674 -0.66 -32.17 -22.22
C PHE A 674 0.13 -33.33 -22.87
N LEU A 675 1.30 -33.05 -23.47
CA LEU A 675 2.14 -34.06 -24.09
C LEU A 675 2.67 -35.07 -23.07
N ALA A 676 3.11 -34.63 -21.91
CA ALA A 676 3.60 -35.50 -20.85
C ALA A 676 2.51 -36.50 -20.41
N VAL A 677 1.32 -36.01 -20.09
CA VAL A 677 0.22 -36.84 -19.60
C VAL A 677 -0.34 -37.75 -20.68
N SER A 678 -0.53 -37.22 -21.90
CA SER A 678 -1.04 -38.00 -23.01
C SER A 678 -0.08 -39.12 -23.43
N ALA A 679 1.22 -38.83 -23.47
CA ALA A 679 2.24 -39.86 -23.79
C ALA A 679 2.27 -40.97 -22.74
N ALA A 680 2.25 -40.59 -21.44
CA ALA A 680 2.22 -41.59 -20.36
C ALA A 680 0.94 -42.42 -20.34
N TYR A 681 -0.21 -41.77 -20.59
CA TYR A 681 -1.52 -42.42 -20.67
C TYR A 681 -1.57 -43.45 -21.85
N LEU A 682 -1.19 -43.00 -23.04
CA LEU A 682 -1.19 -43.86 -24.25
C LEU A 682 -0.21 -45.01 -24.13
N TRP A 683 0.98 -44.76 -23.58
CA TRP A 683 2.00 -45.81 -23.34
C TRP A 683 1.51 -46.91 -22.39
N SER A 684 0.75 -46.52 -21.37
CA SER A 684 0.22 -47.45 -20.36
C SER A 684 -1.12 -48.11 -20.75
N TRP A 685 -1.81 -47.61 -21.79
CA TRP A 685 -3.13 -48.11 -22.23
C TRP A 685 -3.20 -49.61 -22.49
N PRO A 686 -2.19 -50.27 -23.15
CA PRO A 686 -2.24 -51.72 -23.39
C PRO A 686 -2.24 -52.55 -22.11
N ARG A 687 -1.92 -51.97 -20.94
CA ARG A 687 -1.93 -52.71 -19.66
C ARG A 687 -3.26 -52.65 -18.93
N GLY A 688 -4.24 -52.03 -19.55
CA GLY A 688 -5.60 -51.88 -19.01
C GLY A 688 -5.95 -50.47 -18.52
N GLU A 689 -7.22 -50.18 -18.54
CA GLU A 689 -7.77 -48.85 -18.29
C GLU A 689 -7.41 -48.30 -16.90
N ALA A 690 -7.63 -49.10 -15.85
CA ALA A 690 -7.34 -48.67 -14.47
C ALA A 690 -5.82 -48.34 -14.26
N HIS A 691 -4.95 -49.11 -14.93
CA HIS A 691 -3.52 -48.88 -14.92
C HIS A 691 -3.18 -47.57 -15.64
N ALA A 692 -3.69 -47.38 -16.86
CA ALA A 692 -3.48 -46.19 -17.65
C ALA A 692 -3.96 -44.90 -16.94
N ARG A 693 -5.14 -44.93 -16.34
CA ARG A 693 -5.67 -43.84 -15.52
C ARG A 693 -4.73 -43.51 -14.34
N THR A 694 -4.17 -44.52 -13.67
CA THR A 694 -3.27 -44.31 -12.55
C THR A 694 -1.97 -43.67 -12.99
N VAL A 695 -1.38 -44.11 -14.10
CA VAL A 695 -0.14 -43.53 -14.68
C VAL A 695 -0.40 -42.09 -15.12
N ALA A 696 -1.54 -41.81 -15.76
CA ALA A 696 -1.94 -40.45 -16.13
C ALA A 696 -2.10 -39.54 -14.91
N PHE A 697 -2.75 -40.01 -13.85
CA PHE A 697 -2.96 -39.28 -12.60
C PHE A 697 -1.61 -38.94 -11.91
N VAL A 698 -0.72 -39.91 -11.80
CA VAL A 698 0.63 -39.70 -11.23
C VAL A 698 1.42 -38.72 -12.09
N THR A 699 1.39 -38.87 -13.43
CA THR A 699 2.08 -37.96 -14.36
C THR A 699 1.54 -36.55 -14.26
N TRP A 700 0.22 -36.40 -14.09
CA TRP A 700 -0.40 -35.09 -13.87
C TRP A 700 0.10 -34.45 -12.59
N LEU A 701 0.03 -35.14 -11.44
CA LEU A 701 0.44 -34.60 -10.15
C LEU A 701 1.93 -34.22 -10.10
N LEU A 702 2.81 -35.04 -10.67
CA LEU A 702 4.24 -34.72 -10.79
C LEU A 702 4.47 -33.60 -11.81
N GLY A 703 3.72 -33.63 -12.93
CA GLY A 703 3.85 -32.68 -14.02
C GLY A 703 3.50 -31.25 -13.60
N HIS A 704 2.41 -31.08 -12.87
CA HIS A 704 2.05 -29.74 -12.45
C HIS A 704 2.95 -29.16 -11.34
N VAL A 705 3.51 -30.03 -10.45
CA VAL A 705 4.59 -29.60 -9.53
C VAL A 705 5.80 -29.12 -10.31
N ALA A 706 6.28 -29.91 -11.26
CA ALA A 706 7.45 -29.56 -12.07
C ALA A 706 7.19 -28.31 -12.93
N LEU A 707 5.97 -28.16 -13.47
CA LEU A 707 5.53 -26.98 -14.21
C LEU A 707 5.50 -25.74 -13.31
N ALA A 708 4.99 -25.84 -12.08
CA ALA A 708 4.97 -24.75 -11.12
C ALA A 708 6.40 -24.26 -10.84
N PHE A 709 7.34 -25.17 -10.59
CA PHE A 709 8.76 -24.83 -10.40
C PHE A 709 9.38 -24.20 -11.64
N SER A 710 9.04 -24.65 -12.84
CA SER A 710 9.47 -24.02 -14.08
C SER A 710 8.92 -22.61 -14.23
N LEU A 711 7.64 -22.37 -13.95
CA LEU A 711 6.98 -21.09 -14.13
C LEU A 711 7.28 -20.03 -13.05
N ARG A 712 8.03 -20.36 -12.00
CA ARG A 712 8.51 -19.40 -10.98
C ARG A 712 9.26 -18.22 -11.57
N ARG A 713 10.01 -18.44 -12.64
CA ARG A 713 10.81 -17.43 -13.33
C ARG A 713 10.28 -17.23 -14.74
N GLU A 714 10.01 -15.99 -15.08
CA GLU A 714 9.40 -15.68 -16.37
C GLU A 714 10.39 -15.78 -17.52
N ARG A 715 11.60 -15.27 -17.33
CA ARG A 715 12.65 -15.17 -18.38
C ARG A 715 13.88 -16.02 -18.13
N GLU A 716 14.15 -16.43 -16.91
CA GLU A 716 15.31 -17.25 -16.57
C GLU A 716 14.96 -18.73 -16.64
N PRO A 717 15.82 -19.55 -17.26
CA PRO A 717 15.62 -20.99 -17.27
C PRO A 717 15.76 -21.57 -15.85
N PHE A 718 15.09 -22.67 -15.59
CA PHE A 718 15.20 -23.40 -14.35
C PHE A 718 16.60 -24.00 -14.20
N THR A 719 17.39 -23.53 -13.25
CA THR A 719 18.77 -23.96 -13.00
C THR A 719 18.95 -24.77 -11.73
N GLY A 720 17.88 -25.09 -11.01
CA GLY A 720 17.96 -25.74 -9.70
C GLY A 720 18.46 -24.82 -8.57
N ARG A 721 19.14 -23.72 -8.89
CA ARG A 721 19.57 -22.72 -7.89
C ARG A 721 18.36 -21.95 -7.39
N GLY A 722 18.20 -21.88 -6.05
CA GLY A 722 17.10 -21.16 -5.42
C GLY A 722 15.82 -22.00 -5.22
N LEU A 723 15.84 -23.33 -5.37
CA LEU A 723 14.68 -24.19 -5.05
C LEU A 723 14.12 -23.93 -3.65
N ALA A 724 15.01 -23.72 -2.67
CA ALA A 724 14.65 -23.48 -1.28
C ALA A 724 14.25 -22.04 -0.96
N THR A 725 14.32 -21.08 -1.90
CA THR A 725 13.96 -19.68 -1.66
C THR A 725 12.48 -19.50 -1.35
N ASN A 726 11.64 -20.35 -1.95
CA ASN A 726 10.21 -20.40 -1.63
C ASN A 726 9.90 -21.69 -0.83
N ARG A 727 9.91 -21.57 0.49
CA ARG A 727 9.66 -22.70 1.39
C ARG A 727 8.23 -23.24 1.26
N VAL A 728 7.26 -22.39 0.92
CA VAL A 728 5.87 -22.79 0.75
C VAL A 728 5.74 -23.70 -0.48
N MET A 729 6.31 -23.28 -1.61
CA MET A 729 6.31 -24.09 -2.86
C MET A 729 7.08 -25.41 -2.68
N LEU A 730 8.20 -25.39 -1.96
CA LEU A 730 8.96 -26.61 -1.67
C LEU A 730 8.16 -27.58 -0.79
N ALA A 731 7.54 -27.09 0.28
CA ALA A 731 6.71 -27.89 1.16
C ALA A 731 5.51 -28.49 0.43
N TRP A 732 4.83 -27.68 -0.39
CA TRP A 732 3.72 -28.14 -1.23
C TRP A 732 4.19 -29.22 -2.24
N GLY A 733 5.29 -29.00 -2.93
CA GLY A 733 5.83 -29.98 -3.89
C GLY A 733 6.19 -31.32 -3.22
N LEU A 734 6.86 -31.26 -2.04
CA LEU A 734 7.16 -32.46 -1.26
C LEU A 734 5.90 -33.18 -0.76
N ALA A 735 4.89 -32.43 -0.31
CA ALA A 735 3.60 -32.98 0.13
C ALA A 735 2.89 -33.67 -1.04
N THR A 736 2.90 -33.08 -2.24
CA THR A 736 2.32 -33.68 -3.45
C THR A 736 3.04 -34.99 -3.84
N VAL A 737 4.38 -35.00 -3.82
CA VAL A 737 5.15 -36.21 -4.08
C VAL A 737 4.84 -37.31 -3.04
N ALA A 738 4.80 -36.97 -1.77
CA ALA A 738 4.43 -37.89 -0.70
C ALA A 738 3.00 -38.43 -0.89
N PHE A 739 2.05 -37.56 -1.25
CA PHE A 739 0.69 -37.95 -1.56
C PHE A 739 0.62 -38.95 -2.75
N VAL A 740 1.34 -38.69 -3.83
CA VAL A 740 1.45 -39.62 -4.98
C VAL A 740 1.92 -40.99 -4.54
N LEU A 741 2.98 -41.05 -3.71
CA LEU A 741 3.50 -42.31 -3.21
C LEU A 741 2.49 -43.07 -2.34
N LEU A 742 1.75 -42.35 -1.49
CA LEU A 742 0.68 -42.92 -0.66
C LEU A 742 -0.52 -43.39 -1.49
N ALA A 743 -0.93 -42.59 -2.50
CA ALA A 743 -2.06 -42.86 -3.38
C ALA A 743 -1.90 -44.16 -4.21
N VAL A 744 -0.66 -44.57 -4.50
CA VAL A 744 -0.37 -45.81 -5.23
C VAL A 744 0.01 -46.99 -4.34
N ARG A 745 0.36 -46.73 -3.04
CA ARG A 745 0.83 -47.74 -2.10
C ARG A 745 -0.22 -48.20 -1.10
N LEU A 746 -1.00 -47.26 -0.52
CA LEU A 746 -1.97 -47.54 0.54
C LEU A 746 -3.28 -48.12 -0.02
N PRO A 747 -3.72 -49.33 0.41
CA PRO A 747 -4.95 -49.96 -0.09
C PRO A 747 -6.19 -49.08 0.06
N THR A 748 -6.33 -48.39 1.18
CA THR A 748 -7.47 -47.52 1.47
C THR A 748 -7.54 -46.34 0.51
N LEU A 749 -6.39 -45.66 0.24
CA LEU A 749 -6.33 -44.56 -0.72
C LEU A 749 -6.50 -45.06 -2.15
N ARG A 750 -5.98 -46.25 -2.47
CA ARG A 750 -6.16 -46.83 -3.79
C ARG A 750 -7.64 -47.08 -4.14
N VAL A 751 -8.39 -47.60 -3.19
CA VAL A 751 -9.85 -47.80 -3.37
C VAL A 751 -10.54 -46.45 -3.53
N ALA A 752 -10.27 -45.51 -2.64
CA ALA A 752 -10.90 -44.19 -2.65
C ALA A 752 -10.58 -43.41 -3.95
N LEU A 753 -9.33 -43.46 -4.42
CA LEU A 753 -8.88 -42.73 -5.61
C LEU A 753 -8.97 -43.54 -6.92
N LYS A 754 -9.47 -44.76 -6.85
CA LYS A 754 -9.54 -45.68 -8.01
C LYS A 754 -8.18 -45.87 -8.71
N THR A 755 -7.10 -45.98 -7.93
CA THR A 755 -5.75 -46.19 -8.46
C THR A 755 -5.35 -47.67 -8.44
N ALA A 756 -4.55 -48.06 -9.43
CA ALA A 756 -3.94 -49.37 -9.49
C ALA A 756 -2.49 -49.35 -8.91
N PRO A 757 -1.96 -50.52 -8.47
CA PRO A 757 -0.56 -50.57 -8.07
C PRO A 757 0.33 -50.31 -9.26
N LEU A 758 1.40 -49.54 -9.07
CA LEU A 758 2.36 -49.21 -10.11
C LEU A 758 3.71 -49.90 -9.86
N ALA A 759 4.32 -50.40 -10.90
CA ALA A 759 5.72 -50.85 -10.87
C ALA A 759 6.71 -49.65 -10.97
N ALA A 760 7.96 -49.88 -10.57
CA ALA A 760 9.00 -48.84 -10.68
C ALA A 760 9.18 -48.32 -12.13
N ALA A 761 8.98 -49.17 -13.11
CA ALA A 761 9.01 -48.80 -14.55
C ALA A 761 7.93 -47.76 -14.91
N ASP A 762 6.74 -47.89 -14.35
CA ASP A 762 5.64 -46.93 -14.60
C ASP A 762 5.95 -45.57 -14.00
N GLY A 763 6.52 -45.55 -12.80
CA GLY A 763 7.03 -44.34 -12.18
C GLY A 763 8.15 -43.68 -13.00
N ALA A 764 9.05 -44.46 -13.55
CA ALA A 764 10.13 -43.96 -14.42
C ALA A 764 9.59 -43.32 -15.70
N VAL A 765 8.55 -43.94 -16.32
CA VAL A 765 7.88 -43.40 -17.51
C VAL A 765 7.18 -42.08 -17.16
N ALA A 766 6.43 -42.02 -16.04
CA ALA A 766 5.79 -40.80 -15.60
C ALA A 766 6.79 -39.64 -15.40
N VAL A 767 7.94 -39.92 -14.72
CA VAL A 767 9.01 -38.93 -14.53
C VAL A 767 9.65 -38.50 -15.85
N ALA A 768 9.95 -39.47 -16.75
CA ALA A 768 10.54 -39.17 -18.05
C ALA A 768 9.58 -38.29 -18.91
N ALA A 769 8.31 -38.60 -18.92
CA ALA A 769 7.29 -37.79 -19.60
C ALA A 769 7.20 -36.35 -19.05
N VAL A 770 7.24 -36.21 -17.74
CA VAL A 770 7.26 -34.89 -17.06
C VAL A 770 8.51 -34.09 -17.42
N ILE A 771 9.68 -34.73 -17.40
CA ILE A 771 10.94 -34.09 -17.80
C ILE A 771 10.86 -33.62 -19.26
N GLY A 772 10.33 -34.43 -20.17
CA GLY A 772 10.14 -34.07 -21.59
C GLY A 772 9.20 -32.89 -21.78
N GLY A 773 8.05 -32.86 -21.05
CA GLY A 773 7.10 -31.78 -21.07
C GLY A 773 7.69 -30.46 -20.54
N VAL A 774 8.39 -30.50 -19.40
CA VAL A 774 9.08 -29.32 -18.83
C VAL A 774 10.22 -28.86 -19.73
N ALA A 775 10.98 -29.76 -20.34
CA ALA A 775 12.05 -29.43 -21.28
C ALA A 775 11.52 -28.58 -22.47
N LEU A 776 10.35 -28.92 -22.99
CA LEU A 776 9.67 -28.12 -24.01
C LEU A 776 9.38 -26.68 -23.53
N VAL A 777 8.87 -26.53 -22.31
CA VAL A 777 8.58 -25.22 -21.72
C VAL A 777 9.88 -24.42 -21.55
N GLU A 778 10.93 -25.03 -21.01
CA GLU A 778 12.23 -24.38 -20.81
C GLU A 778 12.92 -24.02 -22.15
N TRP A 779 12.80 -24.86 -23.17
CA TRP A 779 13.28 -24.55 -24.51
C TRP A 779 12.57 -23.35 -25.12
N ALA A 780 11.25 -23.28 -24.99
CA ALA A 780 10.47 -22.13 -25.45
C ALA A 780 10.81 -20.82 -24.72
N LYS A 781 11.11 -20.88 -23.42
CA LYS A 781 11.61 -19.71 -22.67
C LYS A 781 12.97 -19.23 -23.22
N ARG A 782 13.89 -20.16 -23.48
CA ARG A 782 15.22 -19.83 -24.05
C ARG A 782 15.11 -19.14 -25.41
N ARG A 783 14.23 -19.64 -26.30
CA ARG A 783 13.97 -19.01 -27.60
C ARG A 783 13.45 -17.56 -27.44
N ARG A 784 12.45 -17.37 -26.62
CA ARG A 784 11.90 -16.01 -26.37
C ARG A 784 12.92 -15.02 -25.81
N ARG A 785 13.90 -15.50 -25.04
CA ARG A 785 15.00 -14.66 -24.53
C ARG A 785 15.94 -14.23 -25.64
N ILE A 786 16.18 -15.07 -26.62
CA ILE A 786 17.04 -14.78 -27.78
C ILE A 786 16.35 -13.73 -28.69
N ASP A 787 15.05 -13.89 -28.91
CA ASP A 787 14.25 -13.02 -29.80
C ASP A 787 13.91 -11.63 -29.17
N SER A 788 14.09 -11.46 -27.87
CA SER A 788 13.98 -10.19 -27.17
C SER A 788 15.35 -9.89 -26.53
N PRO A 789 16.28 -9.27 -27.29
CA PRO A 789 17.56 -8.88 -26.70
C PRO A 789 17.28 -7.92 -25.54
N ALA A 790 17.91 -8.22 -24.40
CA ALA A 790 17.93 -7.32 -23.27
C ALA A 790 18.32 -5.92 -23.77
N VAL A 791 17.59 -4.90 -23.31
CA VAL A 791 18.19 -3.59 -23.20
C VAL A 791 19.47 -3.80 -22.41
N ALA A 792 20.58 -3.54 -23.04
CA ALA A 792 21.92 -3.85 -22.51
C ALA A 792 22.07 -3.28 -21.10
N ASP A 793 22.75 -4.06 -20.25
CA ASP A 793 23.14 -3.70 -18.88
C ASP A 793 23.76 -2.32 -18.76
#